data_4d8e1920e771ced0a03438cef382212c
#
_entry.id   4d8e1920e771ced0a03438cef382212c
#
_cell.length_a   1.000
_cell.length_b   1.000
_cell.length_c   1.000
_cell.angle_alpha   90.00
_cell.angle_beta   90.00
_cell.angle_gamma   90.00
#
_symmetry.space_group_name_H-M   'P 1'
#
loop_
_entity.id
_entity.type
_entity.pdbx_description
1 polymer ?
#
loop_
_entity_poly.entity_id
_entity_poly.type
_entity_poly.pdbx_seq_one_letter_code
_entity_poly.pdbx_strand_id
1 'polypeptide(L)'
;MFRIQVKLLLRSPIRIVLLVALFIGSLYYYAPALGAYIQGKTYYLGLGMLQKQLGDFIYIFLIMLFLSFDYFRETPEAKLSEMLKVGQSYWRQDIIQALVMVLVVLVYAVCFLIMHIGCHVLEDVCTMQVILYYLRITGVYYILNGLVAVMAGWMFARVPNKIIGYIGVILFGLIVSPLTSSELETYSYHMHWLSRVIKVILLMPQGTFSMNEYSLSTANWSIAARGIFWIAVIGTILTIYYSQWRMKKTYMWKRVLVIVEAGCAIIAFVYSNLPASYYCANNFVDEYDDQWRYIVEDVEQKEREANFQILSYDMKLYMGRQMRAEVTCVPSEQTLQEYAITLYRLYQIDSITDENGEKLNYQRNENTLLIYGKKDGIETFTIRYHGGPTGNANMYNNRYAIYLPGWFPYYPIPGWHKIYEADAEGNEQSYIASRLDEPADFTIQIFTAGEVYSDLDLNNIKGKQFCGTSRGPTLLAGFISDMKLENGSIYIYPSFSITDVNAIKDEQTYVQDVLEEQGNKIKLIMCTPNIAEGAPGIYEEDRIIDSVTLKVLARTYEETGQFNYRNYVSVHTEEEQIATVQMIYHNMKETYEGKVFFDCVKDAYLTHMQEFGYTEDDFEEFIIKNLGQEEWDYLKEAQEDVEN
;
A
#
# COMPACT_ATOMS: atom_id res chain seq x y z
N MET A 1 -35.52 6.08 -28.48
CA MET A 1 -35.25 6.73 -27.18
C MET A 1 -33.75 6.82 -26.85
N PHE A 2 -32.99 5.77 -26.86
CA PHE A 2 -31.54 5.80 -26.56
C PHE A 2 -30.76 6.83 -27.40
N ARG A 3 -30.89 6.80 -28.75
CA ARG A 3 -30.25 7.77 -29.67
C ARG A 3 -30.57 9.22 -29.35
N ILE A 4 -31.80 9.48 -28.85
CA ILE A 4 -32.20 10.84 -28.46
C ILE A 4 -31.47 11.24 -27.18
N GLN A 5 -31.35 10.36 -26.23
CA GLN A 5 -30.66 10.64 -24.97
C GLN A 5 -29.14 10.86 -25.18
N VAL A 6 -28.50 10.13 -26.09
CA VAL A 6 -27.13 10.42 -26.51
C VAL A 6 -27.01 11.82 -27.12
N LYS A 7 -27.95 12.21 -28.02
CA LYS A 7 -27.95 13.57 -28.57
C LYS A 7 -28.16 14.63 -27.49
N LEU A 8 -29.02 14.39 -26.50
CA LEU A 8 -29.23 15.31 -25.39
C LEU A 8 -27.94 15.44 -24.52
N LEU A 9 -27.21 14.34 -24.28
CA LEU A 9 -25.92 14.41 -23.58
C LEU A 9 -24.95 15.36 -24.30
N LEU A 10 -24.87 15.28 -25.62
CA LEU A 10 -23.95 16.07 -26.45
C LEU A 10 -24.51 17.47 -26.84
N ARG A 11 -25.70 17.85 -26.37
CA ARG A 11 -26.30 19.16 -26.69
C ARG A 11 -25.78 20.30 -25.80
N SER A 12 -25.45 19.99 -24.57
CA SER A 12 -24.98 20.99 -23.60
C SER A 12 -23.47 21.23 -23.74
N PRO A 13 -23.03 22.49 -23.94
CA PRO A 13 -21.60 22.80 -24.03
C PRO A 13 -20.85 22.40 -22.74
N ILE A 14 -21.47 22.53 -21.56
CA ILE A 14 -20.88 22.15 -20.29
C ILE A 14 -20.58 20.63 -20.29
N ARG A 15 -21.51 19.80 -20.76
CA ARG A 15 -21.31 18.32 -20.81
C ARG A 15 -20.24 17.95 -21.82
N ILE A 16 -20.17 18.66 -22.94
CA ILE A 16 -19.09 18.45 -23.92
C ILE A 16 -17.74 18.77 -23.27
N VAL A 17 -17.63 19.91 -22.57
CA VAL A 17 -16.40 20.29 -21.85
C VAL A 17 -16.04 19.23 -20.80
N LEU A 18 -16.99 18.73 -20.01
CA LEU A 18 -16.74 17.68 -19.02
C LEU A 18 -16.32 16.35 -19.67
N LEU A 19 -16.93 15.97 -20.81
CA LEU A 19 -16.50 14.79 -21.57
C LEU A 19 -15.09 14.96 -22.14
N VAL A 20 -14.80 16.12 -22.70
CA VAL A 20 -13.46 16.46 -23.21
C VAL A 20 -12.44 16.43 -22.06
N ALA A 21 -12.76 17.02 -20.92
CA ALA A 21 -11.91 16.98 -19.73
C ALA A 21 -11.69 15.54 -19.23
N LEU A 22 -12.74 14.70 -19.26
CA LEU A 22 -12.64 13.30 -18.87
C LEU A 22 -11.67 12.50 -19.75
N PHE A 23 -11.82 12.60 -21.07
CA PHE A 23 -11.03 11.80 -22.02
C PHE A 23 -9.67 12.42 -22.32
N ILE A 24 -9.61 13.72 -22.61
CA ILE A 24 -8.35 14.41 -22.95
C ILE A 24 -7.50 14.65 -21.70
N GLY A 25 -8.15 15.02 -20.56
CA GLY A 25 -7.43 15.16 -19.30
C GLY A 25 -6.72 13.88 -18.88
N SER A 26 -7.36 12.72 -19.13
CA SER A 26 -6.71 11.44 -18.86
C SER A 26 -5.51 11.13 -19.76
N LEU A 27 -5.49 11.65 -20.99
CA LEU A 27 -4.32 11.51 -21.88
C LEU A 27 -3.09 12.26 -21.37
N TYR A 28 -3.28 13.27 -20.52
CA TYR A 28 -2.17 13.98 -19.87
C TYR A 28 -1.23 13.03 -19.11
N TYR A 29 -1.77 11.99 -18.50
CA TYR A 29 -0.95 11.01 -17.77
C TYR A 29 -0.04 10.18 -18.68
N TYR A 30 -0.42 10.03 -19.96
CA TYR A 30 0.35 9.26 -20.95
C TYR A 30 1.27 10.14 -21.81
N ALA A 31 1.11 11.45 -21.77
CA ALA A 31 1.88 12.36 -22.61
C ALA A 31 3.39 12.30 -22.38
N PRO A 32 3.91 12.24 -21.13
CA PRO A 32 5.35 12.10 -20.89
C PRO A 32 5.92 10.80 -21.46
N ALA A 33 5.16 9.72 -21.30
CA ALA A 33 5.53 8.39 -21.77
C ALA A 33 5.57 8.30 -23.29
N LEU A 34 4.54 8.82 -23.97
CA LEU A 34 4.50 8.90 -25.42
C LEU A 34 5.62 9.81 -25.97
N GLY A 35 5.92 10.91 -25.27
CA GLY A 35 7.00 11.82 -25.64
C GLY A 35 8.37 11.14 -25.57
N ALA A 36 8.63 10.38 -24.52
CA ALA A 36 9.86 9.64 -24.37
C ALA A 36 10.01 8.53 -25.42
N TYR A 37 8.94 7.79 -25.67
CA TYR A 37 8.89 6.76 -26.71
C TYR A 37 9.21 7.33 -28.10
N ILE A 38 8.59 8.46 -28.46
CA ILE A 38 8.84 9.15 -29.75
C ILE A 38 10.30 9.59 -29.85
N GLN A 39 10.95 9.96 -28.75
CA GLN A 39 12.35 10.37 -28.68
C GLN A 39 13.33 9.17 -28.64
N GLY A 40 12.85 7.95 -28.70
CA GLY A 40 13.66 6.74 -28.55
C GLY A 40 14.30 6.59 -27.17
N LYS A 41 13.76 7.29 -26.16
CA LYS A 41 14.19 7.15 -24.78
C LYS A 41 13.28 6.14 -24.08
N THR A 42 13.88 5.30 -23.29
CA THR A 42 13.14 4.46 -22.35
C THR A 42 12.50 5.35 -21.28
N TYR A 43 11.21 5.24 -21.15
CA TYR A 43 10.46 5.96 -20.13
C TYR A 43 9.64 4.99 -19.30
N TYR A 44 9.53 5.32 -18.03
CA TYR A 44 8.81 4.61 -17.02
C TYR A 44 7.30 4.63 -17.28
N LEU A 45 6.79 3.64 -17.99
CA LEU A 45 5.36 3.54 -18.28
C LEU A 45 4.59 2.70 -17.27
N GLY A 46 5.31 1.95 -16.44
CA GLY A 46 4.75 0.95 -15.57
C GLY A 46 3.80 1.46 -14.49
N LEU A 47 3.91 0.86 -13.34
CA LEU A 47 3.04 1.08 -12.17
C LEU A 47 2.98 2.54 -11.70
N GLY A 48 4.07 3.30 -11.85
CA GLY A 48 4.14 4.72 -11.45
C GLY A 48 3.09 5.61 -12.14
N MET A 49 2.78 5.37 -13.42
CA MET A 49 1.68 6.08 -14.08
C MET A 49 0.31 5.67 -13.55
N LEU A 50 0.12 4.38 -13.29
CA LEU A 50 -1.11 3.88 -12.69
C LEU A 50 -1.29 4.47 -11.29
N GLN A 51 -0.23 4.50 -10.48
CA GLN A 51 -0.22 5.08 -9.14
C GLN A 51 -0.64 6.55 -9.17
N LYS A 52 -0.01 7.36 -10.03
CA LYS A 52 -0.36 8.77 -10.19
C LYS A 52 -1.82 8.93 -10.64
N GLN A 53 -2.26 8.15 -11.61
CA GLN A 53 -3.62 8.22 -12.12
C GLN A 53 -4.66 7.76 -11.08
N LEU A 54 -4.34 6.74 -10.27
CA LEU A 54 -5.22 6.30 -9.19
C LEU A 54 -5.22 7.32 -8.03
N GLY A 55 -4.10 7.94 -7.72
CA GLY A 55 -4.02 9.05 -6.75
C GLY A 55 -4.92 10.22 -7.18
N ASP A 56 -4.90 10.56 -8.46
CA ASP A 56 -5.69 11.64 -9.04
C ASP A 56 -7.12 11.20 -9.45
N PHE A 57 -7.51 9.95 -9.21
CA PHE A 57 -8.80 9.41 -9.64
C PHE A 57 -9.99 10.20 -9.07
N ILE A 58 -9.81 10.93 -7.98
CA ILE A 58 -10.83 11.81 -7.43
C ILE A 58 -11.32 12.86 -8.47
N TYR A 59 -10.42 13.41 -9.27
CA TYR A 59 -10.80 14.38 -10.31
C TYR A 59 -11.67 13.71 -11.38
N ILE A 60 -11.31 12.49 -11.80
CA ILE A 60 -12.09 11.68 -12.75
C ILE A 60 -13.49 11.38 -12.17
N PHE A 61 -13.53 10.97 -10.93
CA PHE A 61 -14.77 10.69 -10.21
C PHE A 61 -15.67 11.93 -10.13
N LEU A 62 -15.12 13.08 -9.75
CA LEU A 62 -15.86 14.35 -9.68
C LEU A 62 -16.39 14.77 -11.05
N ILE A 63 -15.59 14.66 -12.12
CA ILE A 63 -16.06 14.96 -13.48
C ILE A 63 -17.24 14.07 -13.86
N MET A 64 -17.15 12.76 -13.59
CA MET A 64 -18.25 11.81 -13.85
C MET A 64 -19.49 12.14 -13.00
N LEU A 65 -19.30 12.52 -11.76
CA LEU A 65 -20.36 12.88 -10.81
C LEU A 65 -21.10 14.16 -11.27
N PHE A 66 -20.35 15.21 -11.62
CA PHE A 66 -20.93 16.46 -12.13
C PHE A 66 -21.60 16.27 -13.49
N LEU A 67 -20.98 15.52 -14.40
CA LEU A 67 -21.56 15.19 -15.70
C LEU A 67 -22.90 14.47 -15.54
N SER A 68 -22.95 13.48 -14.65
CA SER A 68 -24.19 12.77 -14.32
C SER A 68 -25.23 13.68 -13.70
N PHE A 69 -24.86 14.50 -12.72
CA PHE A 69 -25.78 15.44 -12.08
C PHE A 69 -26.40 16.39 -13.09
N ASP A 70 -25.61 17.04 -13.93
CA ASP A 70 -26.12 18.00 -14.94
C ASP A 70 -27.00 17.29 -15.97
N TYR A 71 -26.61 16.09 -16.40
CA TYR A 71 -27.38 15.32 -17.38
C TYR A 71 -28.73 14.86 -16.84
N PHE A 72 -28.79 14.33 -15.62
CA PHE A 72 -30.07 13.94 -15.00
C PHE A 72 -30.93 15.12 -14.56
N ARG A 73 -30.33 16.31 -14.37
CA ARG A 73 -31.04 17.53 -13.98
C ARG A 73 -31.84 18.16 -15.12
N GLU A 74 -31.49 17.93 -16.37
CA GLU A 74 -32.18 18.49 -17.51
C GLU A 74 -33.67 18.16 -17.56
N THR A 75 -34.05 16.92 -17.19
CA THR A 75 -35.45 16.49 -17.20
C THR A 75 -36.32 17.24 -16.20
N PRO A 76 -35.94 17.45 -14.94
CA PRO A 76 -36.67 18.27 -13.98
C PRO A 76 -36.72 19.76 -14.40
N GLU A 77 -35.61 20.34 -14.86
CA GLU A 77 -35.52 21.76 -15.22
C GLU A 77 -36.41 22.13 -16.42
N ALA A 78 -36.48 21.23 -17.40
CA ALA A 78 -37.34 21.43 -18.57
C ALA A 78 -38.85 21.26 -18.27
N LYS A 79 -39.28 21.08 -17.02
CA LYS A 79 -40.65 20.76 -16.59
C LYS A 79 -41.28 19.56 -17.33
N LEU A 80 -40.50 18.83 -18.11
CA LEU A 80 -40.90 17.60 -18.79
C LEU A 80 -41.35 16.52 -17.81
N SER A 81 -40.88 16.61 -16.55
CA SER A 81 -41.25 15.69 -15.48
C SER A 81 -42.74 15.68 -15.21
N GLU A 82 -43.47 16.79 -15.34
CA GLU A 82 -44.89 16.87 -15.12
C GLU A 82 -45.70 16.20 -16.25
N MET A 83 -45.26 16.43 -17.50
CA MET A 83 -45.85 15.78 -18.67
C MET A 83 -45.60 14.26 -18.69
N LEU A 84 -44.39 13.84 -18.32
CA LEU A 84 -43.99 12.43 -18.26
C LEU A 84 -44.63 11.66 -17.10
N LYS A 85 -44.98 12.34 -15.99
CA LYS A 85 -45.73 11.76 -14.88
C LYS A 85 -47.12 11.26 -15.32
N VAL A 86 -47.80 11.99 -16.20
CA VAL A 86 -49.09 11.61 -16.75
C VAL A 86 -48.96 10.37 -17.66
N GLY A 87 -47.87 10.24 -18.39
CA GLY A 87 -47.64 9.18 -19.38
C GLY A 87 -47.02 7.87 -18.83
N GLN A 88 -46.87 7.71 -17.53
CA GLN A 88 -46.25 6.52 -16.92
C GLN A 88 -44.79 6.23 -17.37
N SER A 89 -44.14 7.13 -18.08
CA SER A 89 -42.82 6.88 -18.75
C SER A 89 -41.62 7.49 -18.03
N TYR A 90 -41.83 8.17 -16.89
CA TYR A 90 -40.81 8.93 -16.19
C TYR A 90 -39.58 8.07 -15.77
N TRP A 91 -39.81 6.94 -15.13
CA TRP A 91 -38.72 6.07 -14.70
C TRP A 91 -37.98 5.39 -15.86
N ARG A 92 -38.67 5.12 -16.97
CA ARG A 92 -38.05 4.54 -18.17
C ARG A 92 -37.05 5.50 -18.81
N GLN A 93 -37.36 6.79 -18.81
CA GLN A 93 -36.44 7.80 -19.33
C GLN A 93 -35.18 7.89 -18.47
N ASP A 94 -35.33 7.91 -17.15
CA ASP A 94 -34.22 7.97 -16.23
C ASP A 94 -33.32 6.72 -16.34
N ILE A 95 -33.90 5.55 -16.51
CA ILE A 95 -33.13 4.34 -16.78
C ILE A 95 -32.37 4.44 -18.10
N ILE A 96 -32.97 4.98 -19.17
CA ILE A 96 -32.26 5.13 -20.43
C ILE A 96 -31.13 6.15 -20.29
N GLN A 97 -31.34 7.24 -19.54
CA GLN A 97 -30.29 8.20 -19.20
C GLN A 97 -29.17 7.51 -18.41
N ALA A 98 -29.51 6.69 -17.41
CA ALA A 98 -28.53 5.92 -16.63
C ALA A 98 -27.74 4.96 -17.54
N LEU A 99 -28.40 4.27 -18.47
CA LEU A 99 -27.73 3.39 -19.43
C LEU A 99 -26.74 4.15 -20.35
N VAL A 100 -27.08 5.39 -20.76
CA VAL A 100 -26.16 6.23 -21.53
C VAL A 100 -24.95 6.60 -20.68
N MET A 101 -25.13 6.96 -19.42
CA MET A 101 -24.01 7.27 -18.52
C MET A 101 -23.16 6.04 -18.19
N VAL A 102 -23.78 4.88 -18.01
CA VAL A 102 -23.05 3.60 -17.85
C VAL A 102 -22.21 3.31 -19.08
N LEU A 103 -22.74 3.58 -20.28
CA LEU A 103 -21.95 3.44 -21.52
C LEU A 103 -20.74 4.39 -21.54
N VAL A 104 -20.88 5.64 -21.08
CA VAL A 104 -19.75 6.58 -20.95
C VAL A 104 -18.68 6.00 -20.00
N VAL A 105 -19.09 5.48 -18.83
CA VAL A 105 -18.18 4.85 -17.88
C VAL A 105 -17.46 3.65 -18.52
N LEU A 106 -18.20 2.79 -19.22
CA LEU A 106 -17.61 1.60 -19.86
C LEU A 106 -16.65 1.97 -20.99
N VAL A 107 -17.01 2.97 -21.84
CA VAL A 107 -16.11 3.44 -22.90
C VAL A 107 -14.84 4.02 -22.29
N TYR A 108 -14.96 4.83 -21.24
CA TYR A 108 -13.81 5.38 -20.52
C TYR A 108 -12.91 4.26 -19.97
N ALA A 109 -13.51 3.29 -19.27
CA ALA A 109 -12.80 2.15 -18.67
C ALA A 109 -12.08 1.29 -19.73
N VAL A 110 -12.70 1.07 -20.89
CA VAL A 110 -12.10 0.34 -22.00
C VAL A 110 -10.94 1.12 -22.63
N CYS A 111 -11.11 2.44 -22.84
CA CYS A 111 -10.01 3.29 -23.33
C CYS A 111 -8.81 3.26 -22.37
N PHE A 112 -9.06 3.37 -21.08
CA PHE A 112 -8.04 3.25 -20.04
C PHE A 112 -7.31 1.89 -20.11
N LEU A 113 -8.06 0.79 -20.15
CA LEU A 113 -7.50 -0.55 -20.23
C LEU A 113 -6.61 -0.74 -21.47
N ILE A 114 -7.08 -0.27 -22.63
CA ILE A 114 -6.32 -0.36 -23.89
C ILE A 114 -5.03 0.45 -23.81
N MET A 115 -5.07 1.65 -23.23
CA MET A 115 -3.89 2.50 -23.08
C MET A 115 -2.85 1.84 -22.18
N HIS A 116 -3.25 1.35 -21.01
CA HIS A 116 -2.31 0.70 -20.08
C HIS A 116 -1.71 -0.59 -20.63
N ILE A 117 -2.54 -1.48 -21.17
CA ILE A 117 -2.03 -2.70 -21.79
C ILE A 117 -1.15 -2.37 -22.99
N GLY A 118 -1.55 -1.38 -23.81
CA GLY A 118 -0.77 -0.93 -24.95
C GLY A 118 0.62 -0.45 -24.58
N CYS A 119 0.74 0.33 -23.48
CA CYS A 119 2.02 0.77 -22.96
C CYS A 119 2.91 -0.42 -22.56
N HIS A 120 2.38 -1.38 -21.82
CA HIS A 120 3.16 -2.57 -21.42
C HIS A 120 3.52 -3.49 -22.58
N VAL A 121 2.70 -3.53 -23.63
CA VAL A 121 3.07 -4.26 -24.87
C VAL A 121 4.22 -3.57 -25.59
N LEU A 122 4.25 -2.25 -25.61
CA LEU A 122 5.35 -1.48 -26.22
C LEU A 122 6.69 -1.63 -25.45
N GLU A 123 6.62 -1.93 -24.16
CA GLU A 123 7.77 -2.14 -23.28
C GLU A 123 8.24 -3.62 -23.23
N ASP A 124 7.58 -4.53 -23.95
CA ASP A 124 7.83 -5.98 -23.90
C ASP A 124 7.70 -6.62 -22.50
N VAL A 125 6.96 -5.96 -21.59
CA VAL A 125 6.71 -6.46 -20.21
C VAL A 125 5.27 -6.91 -19.97
N CYS A 126 4.50 -7.13 -21.03
CA CYS A 126 3.09 -7.51 -20.94
C CYS A 126 2.92 -9.02 -20.64
N THR A 127 2.82 -9.36 -19.37
CA THR A 127 2.51 -10.72 -18.93
C THR A 127 1.02 -10.93 -18.70
N MET A 128 0.57 -12.18 -18.61
CA MET A 128 -0.83 -12.50 -18.27
C MET A 128 -1.21 -11.96 -16.89
N GLN A 129 -0.28 -11.90 -15.94
CA GLN A 129 -0.51 -11.34 -14.61
C GLN A 129 -0.79 -9.84 -14.69
N VAL A 130 -0.03 -9.10 -15.49
CA VAL A 130 -0.23 -7.67 -15.76
C VAL A 130 -1.62 -7.41 -16.35
N ILE A 131 -2.03 -8.19 -17.35
CA ILE A 131 -3.35 -8.07 -17.97
C ILE A 131 -4.47 -8.29 -16.94
N LEU A 132 -4.37 -9.36 -16.13
CA LEU A 132 -5.34 -9.66 -15.09
C LEU A 132 -5.39 -8.55 -14.01
N TYR A 133 -4.25 -7.97 -13.67
CA TYR A 133 -4.17 -6.86 -12.74
C TYR A 133 -4.93 -5.64 -13.28
N TYR A 134 -4.65 -5.21 -14.51
CA TYR A 134 -5.36 -4.06 -15.11
C TYR A 134 -6.85 -4.32 -15.32
N LEU A 135 -7.25 -5.56 -15.65
CA LEU A 135 -8.66 -5.91 -15.70
C LEU A 135 -9.35 -5.73 -14.34
N ARG A 136 -8.69 -6.13 -13.26
CA ARG A 136 -9.24 -5.96 -11.90
C ARG A 136 -9.28 -4.49 -11.49
N ILE A 137 -8.20 -3.73 -11.71
CA ILE A 137 -8.17 -2.28 -11.47
C ILE A 137 -9.28 -1.59 -12.24
N THR A 138 -9.43 -1.88 -13.52
CA THR A 138 -10.49 -1.32 -14.36
C THR A 138 -11.87 -1.64 -13.79
N GLY A 139 -12.11 -2.88 -13.37
CA GLY A 139 -13.39 -3.29 -12.78
C GLY A 139 -13.69 -2.58 -11.45
N VAL A 140 -12.73 -2.57 -10.54
CA VAL A 140 -12.93 -2.05 -9.18
C VAL A 140 -12.91 -0.53 -9.13
N TYR A 141 -11.92 0.11 -9.75
CA TYR A 141 -11.76 1.56 -9.63
C TYR A 141 -12.54 2.35 -10.69
N TYR A 142 -12.48 1.94 -11.96
CA TYR A 142 -13.10 2.75 -13.02
C TYR A 142 -14.58 2.41 -13.22
N ILE A 143 -14.92 1.13 -13.35
CA ILE A 143 -16.32 0.76 -13.60
C ILE A 143 -17.15 0.94 -12.34
N LEU A 144 -16.74 0.34 -11.23
CA LEU A 144 -17.55 0.34 -10.01
C LEU A 144 -17.69 1.74 -9.41
N ASN A 145 -16.60 2.49 -9.27
CA ASN A 145 -16.66 3.86 -8.75
C ASN A 145 -17.33 4.81 -9.75
N GLY A 146 -17.14 4.59 -11.06
CA GLY A 146 -17.89 5.31 -12.09
C GLY A 146 -19.39 5.11 -11.98
N LEU A 147 -19.85 3.89 -11.67
CA LEU A 147 -21.26 3.60 -11.41
C LEU A 147 -21.76 4.32 -10.14
N VAL A 148 -20.95 4.38 -9.07
CA VAL A 148 -21.28 5.16 -7.87
C VAL A 148 -21.46 6.63 -8.23
N ALA A 149 -20.53 7.22 -9.01
CA ALA A 149 -20.62 8.61 -9.45
C ALA A 149 -21.90 8.86 -10.27
N VAL A 150 -22.26 7.95 -11.20
CA VAL A 150 -23.48 8.05 -11.99
C VAL A 150 -24.73 8.01 -11.10
N MET A 151 -24.80 7.07 -10.18
CA MET A 151 -25.95 6.92 -9.29
C MET A 151 -26.07 8.07 -8.29
N ALA A 152 -24.96 8.57 -7.75
CA ALA A 152 -24.96 9.72 -6.87
C ALA A 152 -25.37 11.01 -7.61
N GLY A 153 -24.84 11.25 -8.82
CA GLY A 153 -25.28 12.35 -9.68
C GLY A 153 -26.78 12.28 -9.99
N TRP A 154 -27.28 11.08 -10.30
CA TRP A 154 -28.72 10.83 -10.47
C TRP A 154 -29.53 11.16 -9.22
N MET A 155 -29.09 10.71 -8.05
CA MET A 155 -29.75 10.95 -6.76
C MET A 155 -29.83 12.46 -6.47
N PHE A 156 -28.72 13.17 -6.53
CA PHE A 156 -28.69 14.61 -6.24
C PHE A 156 -29.44 15.46 -7.27
N ALA A 157 -29.52 15.03 -8.52
CA ALA A 157 -30.33 15.68 -9.55
C ALA A 157 -31.83 15.67 -9.22
N ARG A 158 -32.30 14.83 -8.28
CA ARG A 158 -33.70 14.77 -7.81
C ARG A 158 -34.00 15.74 -6.67
N VAL A 159 -32.99 16.38 -6.10
CA VAL A 159 -33.18 17.43 -5.09
C VAL A 159 -33.85 18.63 -5.75
N PRO A 160 -35.00 19.16 -5.19
CA PRO A 160 -35.77 20.23 -5.83
C PRO A 160 -34.94 21.49 -6.10
N ASN A 161 -34.15 21.92 -5.12
CA ASN A 161 -33.29 23.11 -5.24
C ASN A 161 -31.95 22.75 -5.91
N LYS A 162 -31.64 23.45 -7.01
CA LYS A 162 -30.42 23.24 -7.80
C LYS A 162 -29.15 23.50 -6.99
N ILE A 163 -29.15 24.55 -6.18
CA ILE A 163 -27.98 24.94 -5.36
C ILE A 163 -27.70 23.87 -4.32
N ILE A 164 -28.76 23.39 -3.63
CA ILE A 164 -28.64 22.30 -2.65
C ILE A 164 -28.15 21.02 -3.33
N GLY A 165 -28.60 20.74 -4.56
CA GLY A 165 -28.12 19.61 -5.36
C GLY A 165 -26.61 19.70 -5.65
N TYR A 166 -26.10 20.86 -6.06
CA TYR A 166 -24.66 21.08 -6.28
C TYR A 166 -23.85 20.95 -4.98
N ILE A 167 -24.34 21.55 -3.89
CA ILE A 167 -23.70 21.40 -2.58
C ILE A 167 -23.63 19.92 -2.18
N GLY A 168 -24.71 19.17 -2.40
CA GLY A 168 -24.74 17.74 -2.13
C GLY A 168 -23.72 16.94 -2.96
N VAL A 169 -23.57 17.26 -4.23
CA VAL A 169 -22.57 16.66 -5.13
C VAL A 169 -21.14 16.92 -4.62
N ILE A 170 -20.84 18.17 -4.25
CA ILE A 170 -19.52 18.57 -3.73
C ILE A 170 -19.24 17.84 -2.40
N LEU A 171 -20.17 17.91 -1.45
CA LEU A 171 -20.02 17.27 -0.16
C LEU A 171 -19.86 15.75 -0.29
N PHE A 172 -20.65 15.12 -1.16
CA PHE A 172 -20.48 13.69 -1.42
C PHE A 172 -19.11 13.36 -1.99
N GLY A 173 -18.65 14.15 -2.98
CA GLY A 173 -17.31 14.00 -3.55
C GLY A 173 -16.22 14.14 -2.50
N LEU A 174 -16.33 15.10 -1.60
CA LEU A 174 -15.39 15.27 -0.48
C LEU A 174 -15.43 14.08 0.49
N ILE A 175 -16.62 13.64 0.90
CA ILE A 175 -16.78 12.54 1.88
C ILE A 175 -16.17 11.23 1.38
N VAL A 176 -16.31 10.91 0.10
CA VAL A 176 -15.78 9.66 -0.48
C VAL A 176 -14.33 9.77 -0.96
N SER A 177 -13.74 10.96 -0.88
CA SER A 177 -12.41 11.25 -1.37
C SER A 177 -11.33 11.08 -0.29
N PRO A 178 -10.08 10.86 -0.68
CA PRO A 178 -8.96 10.85 0.27
C PRO A 178 -8.66 12.22 0.89
N LEU A 179 -9.20 13.33 0.34
CA LEU A 179 -8.94 14.68 0.87
C LEU A 179 -9.43 14.91 2.30
N THR A 180 -10.43 14.15 2.74
CA THR A 180 -10.94 14.20 4.13
C THR A 180 -10.37 13.12 5.02
N SER A 181 -9.59 12.19 4.46
CA SER A 181 -9.08 11.06 5.22
C SER A 181 -8.00 11.46 6.20
N SER A 182 -7.05 12.32 5.81
CA SER A 182 -5.95 12.74 6.68
C SER A 182 -6.42 13.37 7.99
N GLU A 183 -7.41 14.23 7.92
CA GLU A 183 -8.00 14.85 9.11
C GLU A 183 -8.78 13.85 9.98
N LEU A 184 -9.50 12.92 9.33
CA LEU A 184 -10.26 11.89 10.03
C LEU A 184 -9.38 10.77 10.61
N GLU A 185 -8.19 10.56 10.04
CA GLU A 185 -7.18 9.64 10.54
C GLU A 185 -6.82 9.94 11.97
N THR A 186 -6.45 11.17 12.25
CA THR A 186 -6.05 11.62 13.60
C THR A 186 -7.12 11.31 14.65
N TYR A 187 -8.40 11.47 14.30
CA TYR A 187 -9.49 11.11 15.20
C TYR A 187 -9.76 9.60 15.28
N SER A 188 -9.43 8.84 14.23
CA SER A 188 -9.68 7.39 14.19
C SER A 188 -8.76 6.61 15.13
N TYR A 189 -7.59 7.12 15.48
CA TYR A 189 -6.68 6.53 16.48
C TYR A 189 -7.36 6.40 17.85
N HIS A 190 -8.17 7.36 18.22
CA HIS A 190 -8.88 7.35 19.50
C HIS A 190 -10.22 6.60 19.46
N MET A 191 -10.73 6.28 18.26
CA MET A 191 -12.06 5.72 18.06
C MET A 191 -12.07 4.60 17.01
N HIS A 192 -11.74 3.37 17.39
CA HIS A 192 -11.71 2.20 16.49
C HIS A 192 -12.99 1.98 15.67
N TRP A 193 -14.16 2.32 16.21
CA TRP A 193 -15.42 2.22 15.46
C TRP A 193 -15.48 3.22 14.30
N LEU A 194 -14.92 4.42 14.49
CA LEU A 194 -14.89 5.47 13.47
C LEU A 194 -13.99 5.04 12.30
N SER A 195 -12.84 4.46 12.56
CA SER A 195 -11.97 3.86 11.56
C SER A 195 -12.72 2.85 10.68
N ARG A 196 -13.51 1.96 11.28
CA ARG A 196 -14.33 0.99 10.55
C ARG A 196 -15.37 1.64 9.63
N VAL A 197 -15.96 2.76 10.06
CA VAL A 197 -16.93 3.52 9.25
C VAL A 197 -16.22 4.24 8.11
N ILE A 198 -15.13 4.94 8.41
CA ILE A 198 -14.31 5.67 7.41
C ILE A 198 -13.84 4.72 6.32
N LYS A 199 -13.32 3.56 6.69
CA LYS A 199 -12.87 2.51 5.78
C LYS A 199 -13.90 2.09 4.73
N VAL A 200 -15.18 2.11 5.06
CA VAL A 200 -16.26 1.77 4.12
C VAL A 200 -16.72 2.97 3.30
N ILE A 201 -16.69 4.15 3.89
CA ILE A 201 -17.14 5.39 3.25
C ILE A 201 -16.19 5.82 2.14
N LEU A 202 -14.88 5.73 2.38
CA LEU A 202 -13.86 6.11 1.40
C LEU A 202 -13.85 5.14 0.21
N LEU A 203 -14.11 5.65 -0.99
CA LEU A 203 -14.05 4.85 -2.23
C LEU A 203 -12.62 4.70 -2.75
N MET A 204 -11.77 5.67 -2.45
CA MET A 204 -10.41 5.73 -2.96
C MET A 204 -9.44 5.73 -1.79
N PRO A 205 -8.50 4.80 -1.75
CA PRO A 205 -7.44 4.81 -0.77
C PRO A 205 -6.48 5.97 -1.03
N GLN A 206 -5.93 6.55 0.04
CA GLN A 206 -4.93 7.61 -0.05
C GLN A 206 -3.53 6.99 -0.24
N GLY A 207 -2.73 7.59 -1.12
CA GLY A 207 -1.26 7.59 -1.09
C GLY A 207 -0.46 6.29 -1.25
N THR A 208 -1.04 5.13 -1.16
CA THR A 208 -0.35 3.88 -0.90
C THR A 208 -0.20 2.94 -2.07
N PHE A 209 -0.29 3.47 -3.27
CA PHE A 209 -0.06 2.66 -4.46
C PHE A 209 1.42 2.31 -4.66
N SER A 210 2.35 3.01 -4.00
CA SER A 210 3.78 2.69 -4.03
C SER A 210 4.11 1.29 -3.53
N MET A 211 3.29 0.76 -2.62
CA MET A 211 3.50 -0.58 -2.03
C MET A 211 2.85 -1.71 -2.83
N ASN A 212 2.12 -1.38 -3.89
CA ASN A 212 1.41 -2.36 -4.71
C ASN A 212 2.27 -2.97 -5.80
N GLU A 213 3.50 -2.59 -5.90
CA GLU A 213 4.48 -3.15 -6.82
C GLU A 213 4.60 -4.66 -6.66
N TYR A 214 4.32 -5.17 -5.47
CA TYR A 214 4.44 -6.59 -5.15
C TYR A 214 3.13 -7.37 -5.22
N SER A 215 1.96 -6.74 -5.33
CA SER A 215 0.73 -7.52 -5.22
C SER A 215 -0.51 -6.98 -5.91
N LEU A 216 -1.44 -7.90 -6.19
CA LEU A 216 -2.83 -7.61 -6.59
C LEU A 216 -3.69 -7.00 -5.45
N SER A 217 -3.09 -6.59 -4.36
CA SER A 217 -3.79 -6.24 -3.13
C SER A 217 -4.71 -5.04 -3.27
N THR A 218 -4.36 -4.08 -4.12
CA THR A 218 -5.15 -2.86 -4.37
C THR A 218 -6.51 -3.08 -5.00
N ALA A 219 -6.67 -4.13 -5.82
CA ALA A 219 -7.92 -4.41 -6.51
C ALA A 219 -8.66 -5.60 -5.90
N ASN A 220 -8.79 -5.64 -4.60
CA ASN A 220 -9.38 -6.75 -3.87
C ASN A 220 -10.90 -6.60 -3.70
N TRP A 221 -11.55 -7.69 -3.28
CA TRP A 221 -13.00 -7.73 -3.06
C TRP A 221 -13.47 -6.84 -1.90
N SER A 222 -12.61 -6.53 -0.94
CA SER A 222 -12.96 -5.63 0.17
C SER A 222 -13.10 -4.19 -0.32
N ILE A 223 -12.19 -3.76 -1.22
CA ILE A 223 -12.29 -2.46 -1.89
C ILE A 223 -13.53 -2.43 -2.80
N ALA A 224 -13.76 -3.49 -3.57
CA ALA A 224 -14.98 -3.60 -4.38
C ALA A 224 -16.26 -3.51 -3.52
N ALA A 225 -16.25 -4.07 -2.31
CA ALA A 225 -17.39 -4.02 -1.40
C ALA A 225 -17.75 -2.58 -1.00
N ARG A 226 -16.81 -1.65 -0.95
CA ARG A 226 -17.07 -0.21 -0.68
C ARG A 226 -17.93 0.40 -1.79
N GLY A 227 -17.58 0.17 -3.04
CA GLY A 227 -18.38 0.59 -4.18
C GLY A 227 -19.77 -0.05 -4.18
N ILE A 228 -19.88 -1.34 -3.86
CA ILE A 228 -21.16 -2.08 -3.73
C ILE A 228 -21.99 -1.48 -2.58
N PHE A 229 -21.37 -1.15 -1.45
CA PHE A 229 -22.04 -0.47 -0.35
C PHE A 229 -22.71 0.83 -0.81
N TRP A 230 -21.98 1.71 -1.49
CA TRP A 230 -22.53 2.96 -1.98
C TRP A 230 -23.61 2.78 -3.04
N ILE A 231 -23.42 1.84 -3.97
CA ILE A 231 -24.46 1.49 -4.96
C ILE A 231 -25.75 1.03 -4.26
N ALA A 232 -25.64 0.19 -3.24
CA ALA A 232 -26.77 -0.31 -2.48
C ALA A 232 -27.45 0.81 -1.67
N VAL A 233 -26.70 1.67 -0.99
CA VAL A 233 -27.24 2.82 -0.24
C VAL A 233 -27.97 3.79 -1.17
N ILE A 234 -27.32 4.22 -2.25
CA ILE A 234 -27.92 5.16 -3.20
C ILE A 234 -29.11 4.51 -3.93
N GLY A 235 -28.97 3.23 -4.30
CA GLY A 235 -30.06 2.44 -4.87
C GLY A 235 -31.29 2.42 -3.97
N THR A 236 -31.11 2.17 -2.67
CA THR A 236 -32.19 2.22 -1.67
C THR A 236 -32.88 3.59 -1.64
N ILE A 237 -32.10 4.68 -1.62
CA ILE A 237 -32.63 6.05 -1.63
C ILE A 237 -33.46 6.29 -2.90
N LEU A 238 -32.93 5.94 -4.07
CA LEU A 238 -33.61 6.09 -5.35
C LEU A 238 -34.88 5.22 -5.41
N THR A 239 -34.82 3.98 -4.95
CA THR A 239 -35.98 3.07 -4.90
C THR A 239 -37.09 3.63 -4.00
N ILE A 240 -36.75 4.17 -2.83
CA ILE A 240 -37.71 4.84 -1.93
C ILE A 240 -38.27 6.07 -2.64
N TYR A 241 -37.45 6.93 -3.24
CA TYR A 241 -37.89 8.11 -3.97
C TYR A 241 -38.93 7.76 -5.06
N TYR A 242 -38.61 6.80 -5.94
CA TYR A 242 -39.55 6.38 -6.99
C TYR A 242 -40.76 5.60 -6.48
N SER A 243 -40.69 5.03 -5.27
CA SER A 243 -41.84 4.35 -4.65
C SER A 243 -42.92 5.30 -4.16
N GLN A 244 -42.54 6.49 -3.71
CA GLN A 244 -43.49 7.52 -3.22
C GLN A 244 -44.39 8.06 -4.33
N TRP A 245 -43.95 8.04 -5.60
CA TRP A 245 -44.67 8.61 -6.74
C TRP A 245 -45.71 7.69 -7.36
N ARG A 246 -45.83 6.43 -6.93
CA ARG A 246 -46.79 5.46 -7.50
C ARG A 246 -47.49 4.64 -6.42
N MET A 247 -48.58 5.12 -6.00
CA MET A 247 -49.51 4.32 -5.21
C MET A 247 -50.36 3.44 -6.14
N LYS A 248 -50.36 2.15 -6.06
CA LYS A 248 -51.47 1.22 -5.88
C LYS A 248 -51.26 -0.30 -6.14
N LYS A 249 -50.30 -0.77 -6.93
CA LYS A 249 -50.26 -2.23 -7.20
C LYS A 249 -48.89 -2.94 -7.12
N THR A 250 -47.83 -2.20 -7.00
CA THR A 250 -46.43 -2.77 -7.02
C THR A 250 -45.71 -2.62 -5.66
N TYR A 251 -46.46 -2.51 -4.59
CA TYR A 251 -45.92 -2.13 -3.27
C TYR A 251 -45.04 -3.23 -2.65
N MET A 252 -45.37 -4.49 -2.88
CA MET A 252 -44.68 -5.63 -2.27
C MET A 252 -43.25 -5.81 -2.89
N TRP A 253 -43.12 -5.79 -4.21
CA TRP A 253 -41.84 -5.95 -4.88
C TRP A 253 -40.84 -4.83 -4.56
N LYS A 254 -41.34 -3.62 -4.35
CA LYS A 254 -40.49 -2.47 -3.99
C LYS A 254 -39.99 -2.57 -2.56
N ARG A 255 -40.80 -3.06 -1.64
CA ARG A 255 -40.36 -3.35 -0.27
C ARG A 255 -39.31 -4.44 -0.25
N VAL A 256 -39.51 -5.49 -1.04
CA VAL A 256 -38.54 -6.57 -1.19
C VAL A 256 -37.23 -6.00 -1.77
N LEU A 257 -37.31 -5.15 -2.81
CA LEU A 257 -36.11 -4.56 -3.40
C LEU A 257 -35.32 -3.69 -2.39
N VAL A 258 -36.04 -2.82 -1.64
CA VAL A 258 -35.40 -2.01 -0.57
C VAL A 258 -34.72 -2.89 0.48
N ILE A 259 -35.38 -3.99 0.88
CA ILE A 259 -34.83 -4.95 1.86
C ILE A 259 -33.56 -5.62 1.29
N VAL A 260 -33.59 -6.02 0.01
CA VAL A 260 -32.44 -6.63 -0.66
C VAL A 260 -31.29 -5.64 -0.76
N GLU A 261 -31.55 -4.40 -1.21
CA GLU A 261 -30.53 -3.35 -1.32
C GLU A 261 -29.92 -3.01 0.05
N ALA A 262 -30.77 -2.83 1.08
CA ALA A 262 -30.29 -2.60 2.46
C ALA A 262 -29.49 -3.80 2.99
N GLY A 263 -29.94 -5.02 2.71
CA GLY A 263 -29.20 -6.24 3.05
C GLY A 263 -27.83 -6.31 2.34
N CYS A 264 -27.78 -5.95 1.06
CA CYS A 264 -26.51 -5.84 0.32
C CYS A 264 -25.57 -4.79 0.93
N ALA A 265 -26.10 -3.63 1.34
CA ALA A 265 -25.31 -2.60 2.01
C ALA A 265 -24.72 -3.12 3.33
N ILE A 266 -25.51 -3.79 4.15
CA ILE A 266 -25.04 -4.39 5.42
C ILE A 266 -23.96 -5.45 5.15
N ILE A 267 -24.20 -6.35 4.20
CA ILE A 267 -23.24 -7.40 3.84
C ILE A 267 -21.93 -6.76 3.32
N ALA A 268 -22.03 -5.75 2.47
CA ALA A 268 -20.88 -5.05 1.94
C ALA A 268 -20.10 -4.30 3.04
N PHE A 269 -20.82 -3.68 3.99
CA PHE A 269 -20.21 -3.04 5.16
C PHE A 269 -19.46 -4.05 6.01
N VAL A 270 -20.08 -5.15 6.38
CA VAL A 270 -19.46 -6.22 7.17
C VAL A 270 -18.26 -6.80 6.41
N TYR A 271 -18.42 -7.08 5.12
CA TYR A 271 -17.34 -7.66 4.31
C TYR A 271 -16.14 -6.72 4.18
N SER A 272 -16.35 -5.42 4.05
CA SER A 272 -15.27 -4.41 4.00
C SER A 272 -14.49 -4.31 5.31
N ASN A 273 -15.12 -4.67 6.43
CA ASN A 273 -14.53 -4.65 7.77
C ASN A 273 -14.03 -6.00 8.26
N LEU A 274 -14.19 -7.08 7.47
CA LEU A 274 -13.56 -8.34 7.83
C LEU A 274 -12.04 -8.18 7.74
N PRO A 275 -11.26 -8.82 8.62
CA PRO A 275 -9.81 -8.79 8.59
C PRO A 275 -9.35 -9.04 7.16
N ALA A 276 -8.79 -8.02 6.55
CA ALA A 276 -8.27 -8.14 5.21
C ALA A 276 -6.89 -8.74 5.33
N SER A 277 -6.63 -9.76 4.59
CA SER A 277 -5.34 -10.42 4.49
C SER A 277 -4.45 -9.73 3.45
N TYR A 278 -4.49 -8.41 3.37
CA TYR A 278 -3.68 -7.64 2.44
C TYR A 278 -3.66 -6.19 2.91
N TYR A 279 -2.57 -5.54 2.56
CA TYR A 279 -2.41 -4.13 2.77
C TYR A 279 -3.58 -3.35 2.15
N CYS A 280 -4.20 -2.52 2.95
CA CYS A 280 -5.16 -1.53 2.51
C CYS A 280 -4.77 -0.21 3.15
N ALA A 281 -4.46 0.76 2.35
CA ALA A 281 -4.05 2.09 2.76
C ALA A 281 -4.91 2.78 3.81
N ASN A 282 -6.12 2.33 3.96
CA ASN A 282 -7.06 2.89 4.92
C ASN A 282 -7.19 2.02 6.18
N ASN A 283 -6.21 1.17 6.45
CA ASN A 283 -6.10 0.41 7.69
C ASN A 283 -5.20 1.14 8.69
N PHE A 284 -5.47 2.41 8.94
CA PHE A 284 -4.68 3.24 9.85
C PHE A 284 -4.48 2.60 11.23
N VAL A 285 -5.47 1.88 11.72
CA VAL A 285 -5.38 1.19 13.00
C VAL A 285 -4.34 0.09 13.00
N ASP A 286 -4.14 -0.60 11.86
CA ASP A 286 -3.20 -1.70 11.79
C ASP A 286 -1.77 -1.24 11.46
N GLU A 287 -1.61 -0.13 10.71
CA GLU A 287 -0.30 0.41 10.30
C GLU A 287 0.46 1.02 11.47
N TYR A 288 -0.26 1.73 12.33
CA TYR A 288 0.30 2.36 13.53
C TYR A 288 -0.05 1.61 14.81
N ASP A 289 -0.55 0.35 14.71
CA ASP A 289 -1.00 -0.36 15.90
C ASP A 289 0.18 -0.67 16.85
N ASP A 290 1.34 -1.06 16.31
CA ASP A 290 2.53 -1.29 17.14
C ASP A 290 3.09 0.03 17.68
N GLN A 291 3.16 1.06 16.86
CA GLN A 291 3.55 2.41 17.29
C GLN A 291 2.64 2.91 18.41
N TRP A 292 1.34 2.82 18.21
CA TRP A 292 0.38 3.25 19.21
C TRP A 292 0.55 2.49 20.52
N ARG A 293 0.68 1.18 20.45
CA ARG A 293 0.77 0.33 21.65
C ARG A 293 2.06 0.54 22.43
N TYR A 294 3.20 0.55 21.73
CA TYR A 294 4.50 0.56 22.41
C TYR A 294 5.02 1.95 22.73
N ILE A 295 4.55 2.99 22.02
CA ILE A 295 4.96 4.38 22.28
C ILE A 295 3.88 5.14 23.04
N VAL A 296 2.65 5.13 22.53
CA VAL A 296 1.57 5.95 23.08
C VAL A 296 0.93 5.31 24.32
N GLU A 297 0.66 4.00 24.27
CA GLU A 297 0.13 3.24 25.42
C GLU A 297 1.23 2.76 26.38
N ASP A 298 2.50 2.94 26.02
CA ASP A 298 3.68 2.54 26.82
C ASP A 298 3.63 1.06 27.26
N VAL A 299 3.22 0.19 26.34
CA VAL A 299 3.14 -1.25 26.60
C VAL A 299 4.54 -1.84 26.62
N GLU A 300 4.93 -2.35 27.78
CA GLU A 300 6.25 -2.92 27.99
C GLU A 300 6.54 -4.13 27.09
N GLN A 301 7.60 -4.06 26.30
CA GLN A 301 8.14 -5.19 25.56
C GLN A 301 9.19 -5.90 26.43
N LYS A 302 8.82 -7.08 26.97
CA LYS A 302 9.71 -7.86 27.84
C LYS A 302 10.79 -8.57 27.04
N GLU A 303 11.99 -8.58 27.58
CA GLU A 303 13.13 -9.32 27.05
C GLU A 303 13.55 -10.44 28.00
N ARG A 304 13.89 -11.59 27.42
CA ARG A 304 14.43 -12.76 28.16
C ARG A 304 15.29 -13.56 27.20
N GLU A 305 16.54 -13.74 27.53
CA GLU A 305 17.41 -14.66 26.78
C GLU A 305 16.85 -16.08 26.82
N ALA A 306 17.01 -16.79 25.71
CA ALA A 306 16.64 -18.17 25.60
C ALA A 306 17.68 -19.06 26.32
N ASN A 307 17.22 -20.06 27.07
CA ASN A 307 18.05 -21.09 27.61
C ASN A 307 18.03 -22.38 26.77
N PHE A 308 17.56 -22.30 25.55
CA PHE A 308 17.53 -23.38 24.56
C PHE A 308 17.58 -22.77 23.16
N GLN A 309 17.88 -23.61 22.18
CA GLN A 309 17.81 -23.29 20.76
C GLN A 309 16.78 -24.18 20.09
N ILE A 310 16.32 -23.82 18.92
CA ILE A 310 15.54 -24.72 18.06
C ILE A 310 16.47 -25.22 16.97
N LEU A 311 16.66 -26.52 16.91
CA LEU A 311 17.58 -27.19 15.98
C LEU A 311 16.96 -27.27 14.58
N SER A 312 15.65 -27.53 14.52
CA SER A 312 14.95 -27.61 13.25
C SER A 312 13.50 -27.16 13.32
N TYR A 313 13.01 -26.64 12.18
CA TYR A 313 11.65 -26.23 11.94
C TYR A 313 11.05 -27.02 10.78
N ASP A 314 9.89 -27.65 10.98
CA ASP A 314 9.02 -28.12 9.90
C ASP A 314 7.78 -27.24 9.85
N MET A 315 7.65 -26.44 8.79
CA MET A 315 6.63 -25.41 8.66
C MET A 315 5.70 -25.70 7.49
N LYS A 316 4.39 -25.66 7.76
CA LYS A 316 3.35 -25.70 6.73
C LYS A 316 2.58 -24.39 6.76
N LEU A 317 2.70 -23.59 5.69
CA LEU A 317 2.09 -22.28 5.58
C LEU A 317 0.96 -22.30 4.54
N TYR A 318 -0.26 -22.06 4.99
CA TYR A 318 -1.46 -22.02 4.16
C TYR A 318 -1.86 -20.56 3.89
N MET A 319 -1.58 -20.05 2.69
CA MET A 319 -1.86 -18.68 2.30
C MET A 319 -3.28 -18.54 1.76
N GLY A 320 -4.19 -18.21 2.64
CA GLY A 320 -5.59 -17.97 2.33
C GLY A 320 -5.91 -16.48 2.30
N ARG A 321 -7.01 -16.13 2.92
CA ARG A 321 -7.37 -14.74 3.24
C ARG A 321 -6.45 -14.18 4.33
N GLN A 322 -6.12 -15.02 5.29
CA GLN A 322 -5.07 -14.85 6.29
C GLN A 322 -4.20 -16.11 6.27
N MET A 323 -2.97 -15.99 6.74
CA MET A 323 -2.07 -17.11 6.90
C MET A 323 -2.60 -18.03 8.01
N ARG A 324 -2.47 -19.35 7.77
CA ARG A 324 -2.51 -20.37 8.80
C ARG A 324 -1.20 -21.11 8.76
N ALA A 325 -0.62 -21.32 9.92
CA ALA A 325 0.65 -21.99 10.06
C ALA A 325 0.55 -23.19 11.00
N GLU A 326 1.25 -24.25 10.64
CA GLU A 326 1.58 -25.36 11.50
C GLU A 326 3.10 -25.44 11.53
N VAL A 327 3.69 -25.19 12.70
CA VAL A 327 5.14 -25.12 12.89
C VAL A 327 5.55 -26.10 13.95
N THR A 328 6.28 -27.14 13.57
CA THR A 328 6.87 -28.12 14.46
C THR A 328 8.33 -27.73 14.73
N CYS A 329 8.69 -27.62 15.98
CA CYS A 329 9.99 -27.19 16.46
C CYS A 329 10.66 -28.34 17.24
N VAL A 330 11.96 -28.53 16.97
CA VAL A 330 12.82 -29.47 17.75
C VAL A 330 13.71 -28.63 18.66
N PRO A 331 13.44 -28.59 19.98
CA PRO A 331 14.30 -27.85 20.90
C PRO A 331 15.60 -28.62 21.20
N SER A 332 16.70 -27.90 21.44
CA SER A 332 17.98 -28.47 21.86
C SER A 332 17.92 -29.07 23.26
N GLU A 333 17.10 -28.48 24.13
CA GLU A 333 16.89 -28.90 25.50
C GLU A 333 15.45 -29.39 25.68
N GLN A 334 15.30 -30.70 25.89
CA GLN A 334 13.99 -31.35 25.90
C GLN A 334 13.34 -31.39 27.29
N THR A 335 14.12 -31.18 28.35
CA THR A 335 13.68 -31.36 29.74
C THR A 335 13.40 -30.06 30.49
N LEU A 336 13.33 -28.95 29.79
CA LEU A 336 13.03 -27.66 30.41
C LEU A 336 11.61 -27.61 30.95
N GLN A 337 11.45 -26.93 32.09
CA GLN A 337 10.13 -26.66 32.66
C GLN A 337 9.34 -25.61 31.87
N GLU A 338 10.07 -24.70 31.22
CA GLU A 338 9.49 -23.56 30.47
C GLU A 338 10.31 -23.29 29.21
N TYR A 339 9.61 -23.06 28.10
CA TYR A 339 10.16 -22.62 26.83
C TYR A 339 9.65 -21.20 26.54
N ALA A 340 10.54 -20.22 26.67
CA ALA A 340 10.23 -18.82 26.32
C ALA A 340 10.39 -18.62 24.82
N ILE A 341 9.36 -18.06 24.17
CA ILE A 341 9.30 -17.92 22.72
C ILE A 341 8.73 -16.54 22.38
N THR A 342 9.23 -15.93 21.31
CA THR A 342 8.63 -14.78 20.67
C THR A 342 7.83 -15.21 19.44
N LEU A 343 6.57 -14.78 19.37
CA LEU A 343 5.70 -14.92 18.22
C LEU A 343 4.83 -13.67 18.14
N TYR A 344 4.78 -13.03 16.97
CA TYR A 344 4.09 -11.76 16.81
C TYR A 344 2.63 -11.80 17.29
N ARG A 345 2.21 -10.79 18.04
CA ARG A 345 0.95 -10.75 18.80
C ARG A 345 -0.32 -10.93 17.96
N LEU A 346 -0.31 -10.50 16.69
CA LEU A 346 -1.46 -10.64 15.81
C LEU A 346 -1.66 -12.05 15.24
N TYR A 347 -0.75 -13.00 15.51
CA TYR A 347 -0.97 -14.42 15.26
C TYR A 347 -1.72 -15.05 16.42
N GLN A 348 -2.95 -15.50 16.18
CA GLN A 348 -3.77 -16.17 17.19
C GLN A 348 -3.41 -17.65 17.25
N ILE A 349 -3.07 -18.13 18.45
CA ILE A 349 -2.69 -19.53 18.69
C ILE A 349 -3.94 -20.39 18.77
N ASP A 350 -4.04 -21.38 17.90
CA ASP A 350 -5.13 -22.35 17.88
C ASP A 350 -4.86 -23.51 18.86
N SER A 351 -3.61 -24.02 18.86
CA SER A 351 -3.18 -25.09 19.76
C SER A 351 -1.66 -25.19 19.81
N ILE A 352 -1.17 -25.67 20.92
CA ILE A 352 0.22 -26.15 21.08
C ILE A 352 0.15 -27.59 21.54
N THR A 353 0.86 -28.48 20.84
CA THR A 353 0.87 -29.92 21.13
C THR A 353 2.30 -30.44 21.13
N ASP A 354 2.54 -31.52 21.88
CA ASP A 354 3.79 -32.25 21.82
C ASP A 354 3.85 -33.27 20.67
N GLU A 355 4.88 -34.10 20.61
CA GLU A 355 5.10 -35.16 19.62
C GLU A 355 3.99 -36.22 19.60
N ASN A 356 3.27 -36.41 20.71
CA ASN A 356 2.15 -37.35 20.83
C ASN A 356 0.79 -36.73 20.49
N GLY A 357 0.76 -35.42 20.16
CA GLY A 357 -0.45 -34.65 19.90
C GLY A 357 -1.19 -34.23 21.17
N GLU A 358 -0.60 -34.41 22.36
CA GLU A 358 -1.17 -33.92 23.60
C GLU A 358 -1.00 -32.43 23.76
N LYS A 359 -2.04 -31.74 24.24
CA LYS A 359 -2.00 -30.30 24.44
C LYS A 359 -1.01 -29.90 25.53
N LEU A 360 -0.17 -28.92 25.20
CA LEU A 360 0.71 -28.27 26.15
C LEU A 360 0.02 -27.00 26.71
N ASN A 361 0.25 -26.78 28.00
CA ASN A 361 -0.19 -25.53 28.63
C ASN A 361 0.76 -24.40 28.23
N TYR A 362 0.20 -23.21 28.00
CA TYR A 362 0.98 -22.04 27.67
C TYR A 362 0.36 -20.79 28.27
N GLN A 363 1.18 -19.78 28.42
CA GLN A 363 0.77 -18.41 28.75
C GLN A 363 1.26 -17.47 27.65
N ARG A 364 0.42 -16.54 27.23
CA ARG A 364 0.78 -15.53 26.25
C ARG A 364 0.51 -14.13 26.79
N ASN A 365 1.45 -13.24 26.56
CA ASN A 365 1.31 -11.81 26.80
C ASN A 365 1.95 -11.07 25.63
N GLU A 366 1.15 -10.39 24.80
CA GLU A 366 1.58 -9.71 23.59
C GLU A 366 2.43 -10.65 22.70
N ASN A 367 3.66 -10.26 22.38
CA ASN A 367 4.59 -11.05 21.56
C ASN A 367 5.24 -12.22 22.31
N THR A 368 5.12 -12.24 23.63
CA THR A 368 5.79 -13.26 24.46
C THR A 368 4.88 -14.47 24.68
N LEU A 369 5.42 -15.65 24.45
CA LEU A 369 4.80 -16.94 24.65
C LEU A 369 5.66 -17.77 25.60
N LEU A 370 5.04 -18.36 26.63
CA LEU A 370 5.67 -19.26 27.55
C LEU A 370 4.97 -20.61 27.45
N ILE A 371 5.67 -21.63 26.99
CA ILE A 371 5.16 -23.00 26.92
C ILE A 371 5.70 -23.78 28.13
N TYR A 372 4.81 -24.44 28.85
CA TYR A 372 5.19 -25.25 30.01
C TYR A 372 5.60 -26.65 29.57
N GLY A 373 6.79 -27.06 30.01
CA GLY A 373 7.34 -28.37 29.74
C GLY A 373 6.63 -29.52 30.48
N LYS A 374 6.97 -30.73 30.13
CA LYS A 374 6.50 -31.96 30.79
C LYS A 374 7.59 -32.55 31.64
N LYS A 375 7.22 -33.34 32.65
CA LYS A 375 8.19 -34.05 33.54
C LYS A 375 9.07 -35.03 32.77
N ASP A 376 8.51 -35.64 31.74
CA ASP A 376 9.18 -36.64 30.90
C ASP A 376 9.94 -35.99 29.72
N GLY A 377 9.93 -34.66 29.63
CA GLY A 377 10.50 -33.90 28.55
C GLY A 377 9.54 -33.70 27.38
N ILE A 378 10.01 -32.96 26.38
CA ILE A 378 9.31 -32.69 25.11
C ILE A 378 10.33 -32.83 23.99
N GLU A 379 10.16 -33.84 23.11
CA GLU A 379 11.05 -34.05 21.98
C GLU A 379 10.79 -33.01 20.88
N THR A 380 9.50 -32.75 20.60
CA THR A 380 9.06 -31.73 19.68
C THR A 380 7.79 -31.05 20.15
N PHE A 381 7.59 -29.81 19.78
CA PHE A 381 6.29 -29.16 19.96
C PHE A 381 5.81 -28.53 18.67
N THR A 382 4.51 -28.64 18.43
CA THR A 382 3.86 -28.06 17.25
C THR A 382 2.95 -26.94 17.67
N ILE A 383 3.19 -25.74 17.13
CA ILE A 383 2.32 -24.57 17.32
C ILE A 383 1.47 -24.41 16.06
N ARG A 384 0.15 -24.42 16.22
CA ARG A 384 -0.81 -24.05 15.18
C ARG A 384 -1.36 -22.67 15.47
N TYR A 385 -1.28 -21.78 14.49
CA TYR A 385 -1.73 -20.41 14.63
C TYR A 385 -2.23 -19.85 13.29
N HIS A 386 -2.98 -18.77 13.37
CA HIS A 386 -3.49 -18.06 12.20
C HIS A 386 -3.53 -16.56 12.43
N GLY A 387 -3.70 -15.79 11.35
CA GLY A 387 -3.79 -14.33 11.42
C GLY A 387 -2.53 -13.65 10.90
N GLY A 388 -2.04 -12.73 11.67
CA GLY A 388 -0.89 -11.88 11.38
C GLY A 388 -1.28 -10.46 11.02
N PRO A 389 -0.32 -9.61 10.70
CA PRO A 389 -0.55 -8.22 10.36
C PRO A 389 -1.47 -8.10 9.14
N THR A 390 -2.48 -7.27 9.23
CA THR A 390 -3.50 -7.09 8.20
C THR A 390 -3.41 -5.78 7.45
N GLY A 391 -2.61 -4.88 7.88
CA GLY A 391 -2.42 -3.56 7.30
C GLY A 391 -1.02 -3.03 7.52
N ASN A 392 -0.18 -3.81 8.17
CA ASN A 392 1.20 -3.42 8.38
C ASN A 392 1.92 -3.39 7.03
N ALA A 393 2.48 -2.25 6.74
CA ALA A 393 3.25 -1.98 5.56
C ALA A 393 4.46 -2.94 5.39
N ASN A 394 4.89 -3.59 6.45
CA ASN A 394 6.12 -4.37 6.46
C ASN A 394 5.96 -5.86 6.15
N MET A 395 4.71 -6.34 5.99
CA MET A 395 4.49 -7.76 5.77
C MET A 395 3.22 -8.05 4.99
N TYR A 396 3.32 -9.07 4.12
CA TYR A 396 2.17 -9.65 3.44
C TYR A 396 2.11 -11.14 3.77
N ASN A 397 0.97 -11.61 4.22
CA ASN A 397 0.79 -13.00 4.61
C ASN A 397 -0.49 -13.61 4.04
N ASN A 398 -0.73 -13.39 2.77
CA ASN A 398 -1.98 -13.77 2.14
C ASN A 398 -1.79 -14.36 0.74
N ARG A 399 -2.88 -14.83 0.13
CA ARG A 399 -2.85 -15.46 -1.20
C ARG A 399 -2.48 -14.54 -2.37
N TYR A 400 -2.47 -13.22 -2.18
CA TYR A 400 -2.18 -12.25 -3.23
C TYR A 400 -0.73 -11.81 -3.22
N ALA A 401 -0.16 -11.72 -2.03
CA ALA A 401 1.23 -11.39 -1.81
C ALA A 401 1.75 -12.06 -0.54
N ILE A 402 3.00 -12.47 -0.58
CA ILE A 402 3.74 -12.98 0.56
C ILE A 402 4.99 -12.11 0.68
N TYR A 403 5.17 -11.53 1.84
CA TYR A 403 6.42 -10.97 2.31
C TYR A 403 6.51 -11.30 3.80
N LEU A 404 7.25 -12.33 4.11
CA LEU A 404 7.55 -12.77 5.47
C LEU A 404 9.06 -12.64 5.65
N PRO A 405 9.53 -11.49 6.16
CA PRO A 405 10.95 -11.24 6.30
C PRO A 405 11.55 -12.10 7.41
N GLY A 406 12.75 -12.63 7.17
CA GLY A 406 13.44 -13.50 8.12
C GLY A 406 13.84 -12.82 9.43
N TRP A 407 13.81 -11.50 9.48
CA TRP A 407 14.05 -10.71 10.69
C TRP A 407 12.81 -10.50 11.57
N PHE A 408 11.63 -10.94 11.12
CA PHE A 408 10.37 -10.72 11.82
C PHE A 408 9.84 -12.02 12.43
N PRO A 409 9.29 -12.02 13.66
CA PRO A 409 8.80 -13.21 14.33
C PRO A 409 7.45 -13.69 13.78
N TYR A 410 7.40 -14.03 12.47
CA TYR A 410 6.26 -14.71 11.87
C TYR A 410 6.27 -16.22 12.16
N TYR A 411 7.36 -16.72 12.71
CA TYR A 411 7.58 -18.07 13.21
C TYR A 411 8.07 -18.01 14.66
N PRO A 412 7.99 -19.11 15.46
CA PRO A 412 8.42 -19.12 16.85
C PRO A 412 9.94 -18.91 16.97
N ILE A 413 10.37 -17.85 17.66
CA ILE A 413 11.79 -17.56 17.92
C ILE A 413 12.09 -17.80 19.41
N PRO A 414 13.13 -18.56 19.78
CA PRO A 414 13.53 -18.77 21.18
C PRO A 414 13.86 -17.45 21.89
N GLY A 415 13.46 -17.33 23.14
CA GLY A 415 13.62 -16.12 23.93
C GLY A 415 12.45 -15.13 23.78
N TRP A 416 12.51 -14.04 24.53
CA TRP A 416 11.62 -12.90 24.38
C TRP A 416 12.39 -11.71 23.84
N HIS A 417 12.04 -11.26 22.66
CA HIS A 417 12.69 -10.18 21.93
C HIS A 417 11.75 -9.00 21.79
N LYS A 418 12.31 -7.80 21.87
CA LYS A 418 11.65 -6.61 21.37
C LYS A 418 11.52 -6.71 19.86
N ILE A 419 10.43 -6.24 19.31
CA ILE A 419 10.20 -6.20 17.85
C ILE A 419 10.14 -4.78 17.30
N TYR A 420 10.02 -3.80 18.19
CA TYR A 420 9.79 -2.42 17.83
C TYR A 420 10.54 -1.47 18.78
N GLU A 421 11.18 -0.46 18.21
CA GLU A 421 11.90 0.58 18.95
C GLU A 421 11.56 1.96 18.38
N ALA A 422 11.46 2.94 19.28
CA ALA A 422 11.41 4.34 18.92
C ALA A 422 12.77 4.96 19.26
N ASP A 423 13.15 6.00 18.53
CA ASP A 423 14.27 6.83 18.92
C ASP A 423 13.99 7.53 20.25
N ALA A 424 15.04 8.10 20.87
CA ALA A 424 14.93 8.77 22.16
C ALA A 424 13.97 9.99 22.12
N GLU A 425 13.67 10.49 20.95
CA GLU A 425 12.79 11.64 20.70
C GLU A 425 11.37 11.23 20.28
N GLY A 426 11.15 9.94 19.97
CA GLY A 426 9.87 9.39 19.51
C GLY A 426 9.54 9.75 18.05
N ASN A 427 10.50 10.30 17.30
CA ASN A 427 10.30 10.77 15.92
C ASN A 427 10.57 9.68 14.88
N GLU A 428 11.59 8.85 15.10
CA GLU A 428 11.91 7.72 14.22
C GLU A 428 11.53 6.41 14.87
N GLN A 429 10.96 5.53 14.05
CA GLN A 429 10.40 4.27 14.50
C GLN A 429 10.93 3.17 13.61
N SER A 430 11.47 2.14 14.21
CA SER A 430 12.03 1.02 13.47
C SER A 430 11.67 -0.33 14.08
N TYR A 431 11.49 -1.32 13.21
CA TYR A 431 11.45 -2.71 13.64
C TYR A 431 12.86 -3.19 13.97
N ILE A 432 12.97 -3.88 15.10
CA ILE A 432 14.22 -4.56 15.50
C ILE A 432 14.26 -5.92 14.83
N ALA A 433 15.41 -6.28 14.28
CA ALA A 433 15.60 -7.59 13.71
C ALA A 433 15.56 -8.65 14.82
N SER A 434 14.51 -9.49 14.82
CA SER A 434 14.40 -10.67 15.67
C SER A 434 14.77 -11.90 14.84
N ARG A 435 15.94 -12.47 15.06
CA ARG A 435 16.47 -13.64 14.35
C ARG A 435 16.99 -14.67 15.34
N LEU A 436 17.20 -15.89 14.87
CA LEU A 436 17.85 -16.93 15.67
C LEU A 436 19.32 -16.54 15.93
N ASP A 437 19.79 -16.78 17.15
CA ASP A 437 21.21 -16.58 17.52
C ASP A 437 22.10 -17.51 16.70
N GLU A 438 21.68 -18.77 16.58
CA GLU A 438 22.35 -19.79 15.77
C GLU A 438 21.45 -20.27 14.64
N PRO A 439 22.04 -20.61 13.47
CA PRO A 439 21.26 -21.13 12.35
C PRO A 439 20.56 -22.44 12.70
N ALA A 440 19.32 -22.60 12.23
CA ALA A 440 18.54 -23.83 12.35
C ALA A 440 18.20 -24.41 10.97
N ASP A 441 17.87 -25.70 10.93
CA ASP A 441 17.42 -26.36 9.71
C ASP A 441 15.93 -26.08 9.48
N PHE A 442 15.60 -25.51 8.34
CA PHE A 442 14.22 -25.23 7.95
C PHE A 442 13.74 -26.15 6.83
N THR A 443 12.54 -26.66 6.98
CA THR A 443 11.73 -27.27 5.94
C THR A 443 10.41 -26.53 5.88
N ILE A 444 10.16 -25.79 4.78
CA ILE A 444 8.98 -24.93 4.64
C ILE A 444 8.18 -25.38 3.45
N GLN A 445 6.93 -25.78 3.66
CA GLN A 445 5.97 -26.08 2.61
C GLN A 445 4.90 -24.98 2.54
N ILE A 446 4.73 -24.38 1.35
CA ILE A 446 3.83 -23.24 1.16
C ILE A 446 2.69 -23.62 0.23
N PHE A 447 1.47 -23.46 0.74
CA PHE A 447 0.22 -23.69 -0.01
C PHE A 447 -0.35 -22.37 -0.50
N THR A 448 0.03 -22.00 -1.74
CA THR A 448 -0.43 -20.79 -2.43
C THR A 448 -0.52 -21.03 -3.95
N ALA A 449 -1.25 -20.17 -4.67
CA ALA A 449 -1.40 -20.29 -6.12
C ALA A 449 -0.21 -19.74 -6.93
N GLY A 450 0.45 -18.67 -6.44
CA GLY A 450 1.55 -18.00 -7.15
C GLY A 450 2.90 -18.68 -7.00
N GLU A 451 3.91 -18.20 -7.71
CA GLU A 451 5.30 -18.56 -7.48
C GLU A 451 5.78 -17.95 -6.15
N VAL A 452 6.71 -18.62 -5.51
CA VAL A 452 7.28 -18.19 -4.22
C VAL A 452 8.78 -18.25 -4.34
N TYR A 453 9.43 -17.25 -3.81
CA TYR A 453 10.89 -17.11 -3.71
C TYR A 453 11.29 -17.15 -2.24
N SER A 454 12.45 -17.72 -1.96
CA SER A 454 13.03 -17.80 -0.63
C SER A 454 14.55 -17.68 -0.71
N ASP A 455 15.16 -17.32 0.39
CA ASP A 455 16.60 -17.44 0.61
C ASP A 455 17.03 -18.88 0.93
N LEU A 456 16.08 -19.81 1.07
CA LEU A 456 16.32 -21.24 1.16
C LEU A 456 16.27 -21.92 -0.21
N ASP A 457 16.91 -23.08 -0.33
CA ASP A 457 16.91 -23.88 -1.54
C ASP A 457 15.54 -24.47 -1.86
N LEU A 458 15.09 -24.38 -3.10
CA LEU A 458 13.85 -24.98 -3.56
C LEU A 458 14.05 -26.48 -3.81
N ASN A 459 13.58 -27.31 -2.90
CA ASN A 459 13.71 -28.76 -2.98
C ASN A 459 12.65 -29.43 -3.86
N ASN A 460 11.42 -28.90 -3.84
CA ASN A 460 10.31 -29.44 -4.62
C ASN A 460 9.48 -28.34 -5.28
N ILE A 461 9.63 -28.15 -6.59
CA ILE A 461 8.93 -27.12 -7.37
C ILE A 461 7.41 -27.29 -7.29
N LYS A 462 6.89 -28.50 -7.47
CA LYS A 462 5.44 -28.77 -7.45
C LYS A 462 4.82 -28.59 -6.07
N GLY A 463 5.57 -28.97 -5.04
CA GLY A 463 5.13 -28.85 -3.64
C GLY A 463 5.48 -27.51 -3.00
N LYS A 464 6.21 -26.62 -3.69
CA LYS A 464 6.72 -25.35 -3.15
C LYS A 464 7.37 -25.57 -1.77
N GLN A 465 8.27 -26.55 -1.73
CA GLN A 465 8.98 -26.91 -0.51
C GLN A 465 10.39 -26.35 -0.58
N PHE A 466 10.75 -25.55 0.41
CA PHE A 466 12.06 -24.96 0.60
C PHE A 466 12.76 -25.62 1.78
N CYS A 467 14.05 -25.90 1.63
CA CYS A 467 14.86 -26.50 2.70
C CYS A 467 16.22 -25.80 2.75
N GLY A 468 16.77 -25.69 3.94
CA GLY A 468 18.11 -25.13 4.14
C GLY A 468 18.30 -24.66 5.57
N THR A 469 19.52 -24.24 5.85
CA THR A 469 19.92 -23.72 7.15
C THR A 469 19.89 -22.19 7.12
N SER A 470 19.21 -21.56 8.07
CA SER A 470 19.07 -20.11 8.15
C SER A 470 18.93 -19.62 9.59
N ARG A 471 19.24 -18.35 9.83
CA ARG A 471 18.89 -17.66 11.08
C ARG A 471 17.49 -17.04 11.06
N GLY A 472 16.79 -17.14 9.92
CA GLY A 472 15.46 -16.61 9.70
C GLY A 472 15.17 -16.54 8.22
N PRO A 473 14.36 -17.47 7.69
CA PRO A 473 14.08 -17.52 6.26
C PRO A 473 13.16 -16.40 5.81
N THR A 474 13.46 -15.80 4.67
CA THR A 474 12.62 -14.81 4.02
C THR A 474 11.81 -15.46 2.91
N LEU A 475 10.53 -15.13 2.82
CA LEU A 475 9.60 -15.63 1.82
C LEU A 475 8.97 -14.47 1.05
N LEU A 476 9.02 -14.53 -0.28
CA LEU A 476 8.44 -13.54 -1.19
C LEU A 476 7.52 -14.19 -2.20
N ALA A 477 6.36 -13.61 -2.46
CA ALA A 477 5.50 -13.92 -3.60
C ALA A 477 4.62 -12.74 -3.96
N GLY A 478 4.27 -12.64 -5.25
CA GLY A 478 3.45 -11.57 -5.78
C GLY A 478 3.84 -11.23 -7.21
N PHE A 479 3.96 -9.96 -7.53
CA PHE A 479 4.53 -9.50 -8.80
C PHE A 479 6.06 -9.43 -8.70
N ILE A 480 6.66 -10.58 -8.68
CA ILE A 480 8.09 -10.77 -8.48
C ILE A 480 8.64 -11.52 -9.67
N SER A 481 9.81 -11.17 -10.10
CA SER A 481 10.59 -11.85 -11.13
C SER A 481 11.99 -12.14 -10.60
N ASP A 482 12.65 -13.09 -11.23
CA ASP A 482 14.04 -13.38 -10.98
C ASP A 482 14.86 -13.30 -12.28
N MET A 483 16.12 -13.01 -12.12
CA MET A 483 17.09 -13.11 -13.21
C MET A 483 18.40 -13.65 -12.68
N LYS A 484 19.12 -14.33 -13.57
CA LYS A 484 20.47 -14.78 -13.29
C LYS A 484 21.44 -13.73 -13.81
N LEU A 485 22.27 -13.22 -12.91
CA LEU A 485 23.35 -12.30 -13.25
C LEU A 485 24.51 -13.05 -13.93
N GLU A 486 25.39 -12.34 -14.64
CA GLU A 486 26.50 -12.95 -15.40
C GLU A 486 27.50 -13.70 -14.51
N ASN A 487 27.71 -13.22 -13.27
CA ASN A 487 28.52 -13.91 -12.27
C ASN A 487 27.88 -15.17 -11.68
N GLY A 488 26.64 -15.48 -12.08
CA GLY A 488 25.88 -16.63 -11.63
C GLY A 488 24.96 -16.39 -10.43
N SER A 489 25.01 -15.21 -9.81
CA SER A 489 24.10 -14.81 -8.72
C SER A 489 22.66 -14.69 -9.23
N ILE A 490 21.70 -14.92 -8.32
CA ILE A 490 20.26 -14.75 -8.61
C ILE A 490 19.82 -13.41 -8.04
N TYR A 491 19.20 -12.58 -8.86
CA TYR A 491 18.55 -11.35 -8.45
C TYR A 491 17.03 -11.51 -8.50
N ILE A 492 16.39 -11.33 -7.36
CA ILE A 492 14.93 -11.38 -7.19
C ILE A 492 14.44 -9.96 -6.97
N TYR A 493 13.46 -9.51 -7.75
CA TYR A 493 13.03 -8.13 -7.78
C TYR A 493 11.53 -7.98 -8.09
N PRO A 494 10.90 -6.87 -7.71
CA PRO A 494 9.51 -6.59 -8.08
C PRO A 494 9.38 -6.32 -9.58
N SER A 495 8.52 -7.09 -10.25
CA SER A 495 8.34 -7.06 -11.73
C SER A 495 7.88 -5.70 -12.26
N PHE A 496 7.31 -4.83 -11.40
CA PHE A 496 6.78 -3.53 -11.79
C PHE A 496 7.66 -2.34 -11.40
N SER A 497 8.62 -2.52 -10.50
CA SER A 497 9.54 -1.43 -10.12
C SER A 497 10.64 -1.24 -11.14
N ILE A 498 10.87 -2.25 -11.95
CA ILE A 498 11.88 -2.18 -13.00
C ILE A 498 11.24 -1.70 -14.28
N THR A 499 11.59 -0.53 -14.61
CA THR A 499 11.07 0.31 -15.67
C THR A 499 11.67 0.08 -17.01
N ASP A 500 12.87 -0.45 -17.04
CA ASP A 500 13.62 -0.69 -18.25
C ASP A 500 14.52 -1.91 -18.07
N VAL A 501 14.20 -2.96 -18.85
CA VAL A 501 15.08 -4.14 -18.94
C VAL A 501 16.50 -3.75 -19.40
N ASN A 502 16.64 -2.66 -20.17
CA ASN A 502 17.94 -2.17 -20.57
C ASN A 502 18.65 -1.44 -19.43
N ALA A 503 17.92 -0.67 -18.60
CA ALA A 503 18.48 -0.08 -17.39
C ALA A 503 18.97 -1.15 -16.40
N ILE A 504 18.25 -2.28 -16.30
CA ILE A 504 18.73 -3.42 -15.50
C ILE A 504 20.02 -3.99 -16.10
N LYS A 505 20.10 -4.13 -17.42
CA LYS A 505 21.33 -4.64 -18.07
C LYS A 505 22.51 -3.70 -17.90
N ASP A 506 22.26 -2.39 -17.99
CA ASP A 506 23.29 -1.38 -17.72
C ASP A 506 23.71 -1.38 -16.24
N GLU A 507 22.75 -1.51 -15.34
CA GLU A 507 22.97 -1.72 -13.91
C GLU A 507 23.69 -3.05 -13.63
N GLN A 508 23.36 -4.13 -14.37
CA GLN A 508 24.05 -5.42 -14.26
C GLN A 508 25.53 -5.31 -14.53
N THR A 509 25.91 -4.61 -15.62
CA THR A 509 27.33 -4.46 -15.98
C THR A 509 28.11 -3.74 -14.87
N TYR A 510 27.54 -2.66 -14.33
CA TYR A 510 28.12 -1.90 -13.24
C TYR A 510 28.22 -2.71 -11.93
N VAL A 511 27.16 -3.43 -11.57
CA VAL A 511 27.12 -4.27 -10.36
C VAL A 511 28.01 -5.49 -10.50
N GLN A 512 28.21 -6.00 -11.70
CA GLN A 512 29.06 -7.15 -11.96
C GLN A 512 30.52 -6.86 -11.61
N ASP A 513 31.05 -5.71 -12.00
CA ASP A 513 32.41 -5.30 -11.67
C ASP A 513 32.61 -5.29 -10.15
N VAL A 514 31.62 -4.74 -9.40
CA VAL A 514 31.63 -4.70 -7.94
C VAL A 514 31.54 -6.12 -7.33
N LEU A 515 30.68 -6.98 -7.87
CA LEU A 515 30.55 -8.37 -7.39
C LEU A 515 31.78 -9.22 -7.70
N GLU A 516 32.46 -8.96 -8.83
CA GLU A 516 33.71 -9.64 -9.19
C GLU A 516 34.87 -9.23 -8.27
N GLU A 517 34.96 -7.95 -7.87
CA GLU A 517 35.92 -7.48 -6.85
C GLU A 517 35.72 -8.21 -5.51
N GLN A 518 34.48 -8.57 -5.17
CA GLN A 518 34.14 -9.38 -3.98
C GLN A 518 34.45 -10.89 -4.14
N GLY A 519 35.00 -11.32 -5.27
CA GLY A 519 35.29 -12.73 -5.55
C GLY A 519 34.05 -13.58 -5.74
N ASN A 520 32.96 -13.00 -6.21
CA ASN A 520 31.68 -13.67 -6.52
C ASN A 520 31.09 -14.48 -5.33
N LYS A 521 31.26 -14.01 -4.11
CA LYS A 521 30.75 -14.70 -2.92
C LYS A 521 29.22 -14.62 -2.82
N ILE A 522 28.63 -13.51 -3.25
CA ILE A 522 27.18 -13.28 -3.17
C ILE A 522 26.48 -14.11 -4.24
N LYS A 523 25.59 -15.00 -3.79
CA LYS A 523 24.81 -15.90 -4.64
C LYS A 523 23.38 -15.46 -4.84
N LEU A 524 22.82 -14.72 -3.88
CA LEU A 524 21.44 -14.28 -3.88
C LEU A 524 21.35 -12.80 -3.49
N ILE A 525 20.63 -12.04 -4.30
CA ILE A 525 20.20 -10.68 -3.97
C ILE A 525 18.68 -10.64 -4.09
N MET A 526 18.01 -10.34 -3.00
CA MET A 526 16.55 -10.29 -2.94
C MET A 526 16.11 -8.87 -2.60
N CYS A 527 15.55 -8.17 -3.61
CA CYS A 527 14.95 -6.86 -3.42
C CYS A 527 13.58 -7.03 -2.80
N THR A 528 13.43 -6.64 -1.54
CA THR A 528 12.19 -6.73 -0.79
C THR A 528 11.34 -5.48 -0.97
N PRO A 529 10.04 -5.52 -0.63
CA PRO A 529 9.21 -4.32 -0.61
C PRO A 529 9.80 -3.22 0.28
N ASN A 530 9.97 -2.02 -0.25
CA ASN A 530 10.29 -0.84 0.57
C ASN A 530 9.00 -0.37 1.24
N ILE A 531 8.82 -0.71 2.48
CA ILE A 531 7.52 -0.64 3.12
C ILE A 531 7.51 0.28 4.32
N ALA A 532 8.65 0.46 4.98
CA ALA A 532 8.81 1.44 6.04
C ALA A 532 10.26 1.91 6.09
N GLU A 533 10.42 3.17 6.35
CA GLU A 533 11.68 3.69 6.84
C GLU A 533 12.07 2.88 8.08
N GLY A 534 13.28 2.32 8.08
CA GLY A 534 13.79 1.56 9.21
C GLY A 534 13.55 0.04 9.22
N ALA A 535 12.97 -0.57 8.17
CA ALA A 535 12.93 -2.04 8.09
C ALA A 535 14.35 -2.64 8.01
N PRO A 536 14.68 -3.67 8.83
CA PRO A 536 16.01 -4.26 8.81
C PRO A 536 16.34 -4.96 7.49
N GLY A 537 17.52 -4.69 6.92
CA GLY A 537 18.10 -5.51 5.86
C GLY A 537 18.83 -6.73 6.44
N ILE A 538 19.04 -7.77 5.62
CA ILE A 538 19.84 -8.95 5.95
C ILE A 538 21.06 -8.97 5.01
N TYR A 539 22.24 -8.91 5.59
CA TYR A 539 23.51 -8.90 4.88
C TYR A 539 24.39 -10.04 5.41
N GLU A 540 24.51 -11.07 4.61
CA GLU A 540 25.32 -12.26 4.91
C GLU A 540 26.41 -12.45 3.85
N GLU A 541 27.37 -13.34 4.05
CA GLU A 541 28.49 -13.53 3.13
C GLU A 541 28.06 -13.90 1.70
N ASP A 542 26.93 -14.64 1.56
CA ASP A 542 26.47 -15.18 0.29
C ASP A 542 25.13 -14.60 -0.16
N ARG A 543 24.49 -13.71 0.62
CA ARG A 543 23.17 -13.16 0.30
C ARG A 543 22.94 -11.76 0.85
N ILE A 544 22.15 -11.00 0.09
CA ILE A 544 21.65 -9.68 0.48
C ILE A 544 20.13 -9.68 0.32
N ILE A 545 19.42 -9.30 1.37
CA ILE A 545 17.95 -9.19 1.37
C ILE A 545 17.61 -7.81 1.92
N ASP A 546 17.26 -6.89 1.03
CA ASP A 546 16.94 -5.52 1.40
C ASP A 546 15.97 -4.89 0.37
N SER A 547 15.41 -3.76 0.72
CA SER A 547 14.48 -2.98 -0.11
C SER A 547 15.16 -2.11 -1.17
N VAL A 548 16.47 -2.16 -1.30
CA VAL A 548 17.26 -1.33 -2.21
C VAL A 548 17.49 -1.99 -3.57
N THR A 549 17.69 -1.18 -4.60
CA THR A 549 18.02 -1.65 -5.94
C THR A 549 19.48 -2.06 -6.06
N LEU A 550 19.79 -2.86 -7.07
CA LEU A 550 21.18 -3.27 -7.37
C LEU A 550 22.14 -2.09 -7.49
N LYS A 551 21.72 -1.02 -8.16
CA LYS A 551 22.54 0.18 -8.36
C LYS A 551 22.91 0.86 -7.04
N VAL A 552 21.96 0.97 -6.13
CA VAL A 552 22.18 1.56 -4.80
C VAL A 552 23.12 0.67 -3.98
N LEU A 553 22.95 -0.66 -4.05
CA LEU A 553 23.84 -1.60 -3.36
C LEU A 553 25.28 -1.51 -3.88
N ALA A 554 25.46 -1.44 -5.20
CA ALA A 554 26.78 -1.32 -5.81
C ALA A 554 27.46 -0.01 -5.42
N ARG A 555 26.74 1.12 -5.50
CA ARG A 555 27.25 2.43 -5.09
C ARG A 555 27.61 2.45 -3.60
N THR A 556 26.77 1.86 -2.75
CA THR A 556 27.05 1.71 -1.32
C THR A 556 28.37 0.98 -1.09
N TYR A 557 28.60 -0.10 -1.86
CA TYR A 557 29.84 -0.87 -1.76
C TYR A 557 31.06 -0.07 -2.22
N GLU A 558 30.98 0.63 -3.36
CA GLU A 558 32.06 1.48 -3.86
C GLU A 558 32.48 2.56 -2.85
N GLU A 559 31.51 3.16 -2.17
CA GLU A 559 31.76 4.26 -1.22
C GLU A 559 32.17 3.76 0.19
N THR A 560 31.65 2.63 0.64
CA THR A 560 31.82 2.16 2.03
C THR A 560 32.64 0.87 2.16
N GLY A 561 32.87 0.14 1.06
CA GLY A 561 33.43 -1.21 1.07
C GLY A 561 32.49 -2.28 1.62
N GLN A 562 31.22 -1.94 1.84
CA GLN A 562 30.20 -2.83 2.36
C GLN A 562 28.88 -2.67 1.59
N PHE A 563 28.09 -3.75 1.49
CA PHE A 563 26.78 -3.68 0.86
C PHE A 563 25.66 -3.19 1.80
N ASN A 564 25.98 -2.87 3.05
CA ASN A 564 24.99 -2.43 4.01
C ASN A 564 24.52 -1.00 3.72
N TYR A 565 23.34 -0.89 3.10
CA TYR A 565 22.73 0.39 2.72
C TYR A 565 22.50 1.33 3.92
N ARG A 566 22.28 0.81 5.13
CA ARG A 566 22.15 1.65 6.33
C ARG A 566 23.45 2.39 6.65
N ASN A 567 24.60 1.77 6.39
CA ASN A 567 25.87 2.45 6.52
C ASN A 567 26.04 3.53 5.42
N TYR A 568 25.39 3.35 4.26
CA TYR A 568 25.39 4.33 3.19
C TYR A 568 24.50 5.54 3.47
N VAL A 569 23.29 5.32 4.01
CA VAL A 569 22.36 6.43 4.40
C VAL A 569 22.98 7.32 5.47
N SER A 570 23.94 6.79 6.25
CA SER A 570 24.75 7.59 7.18
C SER A 570 25.98 8.27 6.52
N VAL A 571 26.33 7.89 5.29
CA VAL A 571 27.40 8.52 4.50
C VAL A 571 26.72 9.39 3.42
N HIS A 572 26.26 10.54 3.80
CA HIS A 572 25.76 11.53 2.85
C HIS A 572 26.95 12.12 2.08
N THR A 573 26.83 12.25 0.77
CA THR A 573 27.81 13.01 0.00
C THR A 573 27.68 14.49 0.32
N GLU A 574 28.77 15.24 0.28
CA GLU A 574 28.74 16.70 0.47
C GLU A 574 27.71 17.36 -0.44
N GLU A 575 27.57 16.91 -1.70
CA GLU A 575 26.62 17.42 -2.69
C GLU A 575 25.16 17.17 -2.27
N GLU A 576 24.84 16.00 -1.70
CA GLU A 576 23.50 15.66 -1.21
C GLU A 576 23.14 16.48 0.03
N GLN A 577 24.09 16.71 0.93
CA GLN A 577 23.89 17.57 2.09
C GLN A 577 23.73 19.04 1.72
N ILE A 578 24.49 19.53 0.74
CA ILE A 578 24.27 20.85 0.16
C ILE A 578 22.84 20.97 -0.40
N ALA A 579 22.38 19.98 -1.17
CA ALA A 579 21.03 19.98 -1.73
C ALA A 579 19.96 19.93 -0.63
N THR A 580 20.20 19.21 0.46
CA THR A 580 19.32 19.15 1.62
C THR A 580 19.21 20.51 2.31
N VAL A 581 20.31 21.18 2.57
CA VAL A 581 20.30 22.54 3.16
C VAL A 581 19.61 23.54 2.23
N GLN A 582 19.81 23.46 0.91
CA GLN A 582 19.11 24.29 -0.07
C GLN A 582 17.58 24.05 -0.03
N MET A 583 17.15 22.79 0.05
CA MET A 583 15.73 22.44 0.16
C MET A 583 15.11 22.96 1.47
N ILE A 584 15.82 22.79 2.59
CA ILE A 584 15.38 23.31 3.88
C ILE A 584 15.28 24.82 3.84
N TYR A 585 16.27 25.53 3.27
CA TYR A 585 16.23 26.97 3.08
C TYR A 585 14.95 27.43 2.37
N HIS A 586 14.62 26.85 1.21
CA HIS A 586 13.43 27.22 0.44
C HIS A 586 12.13 26.95 1.20
N ASN A 587 12.02 25.81 1.87
CA ASN A 587 10.85 25.46 2.67
C ASN A 587 10.67 26.40 3.89
N MET A 588 11.77 26.74 4.56
CA MET A 588 11.74 27.62 5.73
C MET A 588 11.46 29.07 5.34
N LYS A 589 11.95 29.54 4.19
CA LYS A 589 11.67 30.86 3.64
C LYS A 589 10.18 31.10 3.38
N GLU A 590 9.42 30.04 3.03
CA GLU A 590 7.96 30.12 2.86
C GLU A 590 7.19 30.03 4.17
N THR A 591 7.80 29.53 5.24
CA THR A 591 7.10 29.17 6.48
C THR A 591 7.43 30.09 7.65
N TYR A 592 8.64 30.62 7.72
CA TYR A 592 9.15 31.41 8.83
C TYR A 592 9.72 32.75 8.38
N GLU A 593 9.72 33.74 9.28
CA GLU A 593 10.27 35.08 9.07
C GLU A 593 11.26 35.46 10.21
N GLY A 594 12.12 36.42 9.94
CA GLY A 594 13.02 36.99 10.93
C GLY A 594 14.02 36.00 11.54
N LYS A 595 14.37 36.18 12.79
CA LYS A 595 15.37 35.36 13.47
C LYS A 595 15.08 33.86 13.48
N VAL A 596 13.82 33.47 13.54
CA VAL A 596 13.44 32.04 13.53
C VAL A 596 13.84 31.40 12.23
N PHE A 597 13.64 32.09 11.12
CA PHE A 597 14.09 31.61 9.80
C PHE A 597 15.62 31.47 9.74
N PHE A 598 16.34 32.52 10.20
CA PHE A 598 17.80 32.48 10.22
C PHE A 598 18.33 31.32 11.08
N ASP A 599 17.84 31.18 12.31
CA ASP A 599 18.27 30.13 13.24
C ASP A 599 18.00 28.73 12.67
N CYS A 600 16.82 28.48 12.08
CA CYS A 600 16.49 27.20 11.44
C CYS A 600 17.43 26.84 10.29
N VAL A 601 17.74 27.79 9.42
CA VAL A 601 18.67 27.56 8.28
C VAL A 601 20.09 27.31 8.78
N LYS A 602 20.53 28.06 9.81
CA LYS A 602 21.84 27.90 10.42
C LYS A 602 21.98 26.54 11.11
N ASP A 603 20.96 26.13 11.87
CA ASP A 603 20.93 24.82 12.53
C ASP A 603 20.95 23.68 11.48
N ALA A 604 20.18 23.81 10.41
CA ALA A 604 20.20 22.84 9.31
C ALA A 604 21.61 22.76 8.66
N TYR A 605 22.24 23.90 8.38
CA TYR A 605 23.59 23.94 7.86
C TYR A 605 24.59 23.23 8.80
N LEU A 606 24.60 23.55 10.07
CA LEU A 606 25.50 22.94 11.06
C LEU A 606 25.25 21.43 11.16
N THR A 607 23.99 21.02 11.20
CA THR A 607 23.61 19.60 11.30
C THR A 607 24.10 18.78 10.10
N HIS A 608 24.01 19.32 8.89
CA HIS A 608 24.28 18.58 7.67
C HIS A 608 25.69 18.76 7.12
N MET A 609 26.36 19.85 7.44
CA MET A 609 27.67 20.19 6.84
C MET A 609 28.87 19.98 7.77
N GLN A 610 28.64 19.80 9.09
CA GLN A 610 29.71 19.67 10.06
C GLN A 610 30.60 18.43 9.81
N GLU A 611 30.03 17.33 9.35
CA GLU A 611 30.78 16.10 9.05
C GLU A 611 31.78 16.28 7.88
N PHE A 612 31.56 17.27 7.00
CA PHE A 612 32.45 17.62 5.88
C PHE A 612 33.50 18.68 6.27
N GLY A 613 33.61 18.99 7.55
CA GLY A 613 34.58 19.94 8.08
C GLY A 613 34.17 21.41 7.99
N TYR A 614 32.91 21.69 7.64
CA TYR A 614 32.38 23.05 7.67
C TYR A 614 32.11 23.48 9.13
N THR A 615 32.43 24.73 9.41
CA THR A 615 32.26 25.36 10.73
C THR A 615 31.24 26.48 10.68
N GLU A 616 30.89 27.03 11.82
CA GLU A 616 30.01 28.20 11.90
C GLU A 616 30.56 29.41 11.13
N ASP A 617 31.89 29.55 11.07
CA ASP A 617 32.55 30.65 10.36
C ASP A 617 32.41 30.53 8.84
N ASP A 618 32.18 29.33 8.32
CA ASP A 618 32.03 29.06 6.88
C ASP A 618 30.57 29.27 6.40
N PHE A 619 29.62 29.55 7.30
CA PHE A 619 28.20 29.63 6.96
C PHE A 619 27.87 30.69 5.91
N GLU A 620 28.43 31.90 6.04
CA GLU A 620 28.25 32.97 5.05
C GLU A 620 28.74 32.55 3.66
N GLU A 621 29.98 32.04 3.58
CA GLU A 621 30.57 31.61 2.31
C GLU A 621 29.79 30.46 1.69
N PHE A 622 29.32 29.53 2.52
CA PHE A 622 28.46 28.41 2.09
C PHE A 622 27.16 28.90 1.46
N ILE A 623 26.43 29.80 2.11
CA ILE A 623 25.16 30.33 1.59
C ILE A 623 25.38 31.10 0.30
N ILE A 624 26.39 31.97 0.25
CA ILE A 624 26.71 32.76 -0.95
C ILE A 624 27.06 31.82 -2.13
N LYS A 625 27.88 30.81 -1.87
CA LYS A 625 28.30 29.84 -2.89
C LYS A 625 27.17 29.00 -3.44
N ASN A 626 26.27 28.52 -2.59
CA ASN A 626 25.28 27.51 -2.95
C ASN A 626 23.87 28.05 -3.20
N LEU A 627 23.51 29.21 -2.64
CA LEU A 627 22.20 29.84 -2.78
C LEU A 627 22.27 31.21 -3.48
N GLY A 628 23.36 31.93 -3.31
CA GLY A 628 23.61 33.25 -3.92
C GLY A 628 23.68 34.41 -2.93
N GLN A 629 24.26 35.51 -3.40
CA GLN A 629 24.45 36.73 -2.58
C GLN A 629 23.11 37.35 -2.13
N GLU A 630 22.10 37.36 -2.98
CA GLU A 630 20.77 37.92 -2.67
C GLU A 630 20.10 37.16 -1.52
N GLU A 631 20.29 35.83 -1.45
CA GLU A 631 19.72 34.99 -0.39
C GLU A 631 20.47 35.15 0.92
N TRP A 632 21.78 35.40 0.88
CA TRP A 632 22.55 35.77 2.07
C TRP A 632 22.10 37.13 2.62
N ASP A 633 21.96 38.15 1.77
CA ASP A 633 21.51 39.48 2.18
C ASP A 633 20.12 39.40 2.83
N TYR A 634 19.20 38.57 2.29
CA TYR A 634 17.89 38.31 2.87
C TYR A 634 17.98 37.63 4.25
N LEU A 635 18.84 36.60 4.41
CA LEU A 635 19.06 35.96 5.70
C LEU A 635 19.65 36.90 6.73
N LYS A 636 20.53 37.81 6.34
CA LYS A 636 21.16 38.77 7.19
C LYS A 636 20.16 39.84 7.67
N GLU A 637 19.30 40.36 6.78
CA GLU A 637 18.18 41.20 7.15
C GLU A 637 17.24 40.52 8.16
N ALA A 638 16.93 39.23 7.93
CA ALA A 638 16.10 38.43 8.85
C ALA A 638 16.74 38.28 10.24
N GLN A 639 18.07 38.29 10.35
CA GLN A 639 18.77 38.28 11.63
C GLN A 639 18.71 39.62 12.33
N GLU A 640 18.78 40.74 11.58
CA GLU A 640 18.85 42.13 12.13
C GLU A 640 17.48 42.69 12.55
N ASP A 641 16.36 42.20 11.99
CA ASP A 641 14.99 42.68 12.26
C ASP A 641 14.52 42.46 13.71
N VAL A 642 15.31 41.91 14.59
CA VAL A 642 14.97 41.65 16.00
C VAL A 642 15.66 42.61 16.99
N GLU A 643 16.60 43.44 16.54
CA GLU A 643 17.28 44.41 17.43
C GLU A 643 16.64 45.81 17.42
N ASN A 644 15.57 46.03 16.65
CA ASN A 644 14.75 47.24 16.65
C ASN A 644 13.34 46.90 17.13
#